data_ed723095d7da439118fa60a130d3dd55
#
_entry.id   ed723095d7da439118fa60a130d3dd55
#
_cell.length_a   1.000
_cell.length_b   1.000
_cell.length_c   1.000
_cell.angle_alpha   90.00
_cell.angle_beta   90.00
_cell.angle_gamma   90.00
#
_symmetry.space_group_name_H-M   'P 1'
#
loop_
_entity.id
_entity.type
_entity.pdbx_description
1 polymer ?
#
loop_
_entity_poly.entity_id
_entity_poly.type
_entity_poly.pdbx_seq_one_letter_code
_entity_poly.pdbx_strand_id
1 'polypeptide(L)'
;MKETDFNEAQESKEENIDVKELLFKYLIHWPWFVGAVVACLIAAWVYLYMSTPIYNISATVLIKDDKKGGSAGMLSGLESLGLDGMISSSQNIDNEIEVLRSKTIVKEVVEDLGLYISYTDEDEFPSRNMYKTSPVQVSLTPQEADLLEEPMIVKMALQPQGSMDVTVKIDDDEYQKHFEKLPAVFPTDKGTLAFFLTPDSVLSSKRTSEETTASEKTTRNITATINKPLAVAKWCCKNMTIEPTSKTTSVAVISLKNSNVQRGKDFINKLLEMYNINTNNDKNEVAQKTAEFINERIGIISKELGSTEKDLESFKRGAGITDLTSDAQIALTGSAEYEKKRVENQTQINLLQDLQKYMQNEGYEVLPSNIGLQDLNLAAAINRYNDVLVERKRLLRTSTENNPTIINLDTSISAMKENVQVSLDRVLRGLFITKADLDREASRYSRRISEAPGQEREFVSIARQQEIKAGLYLMLLQKREENAITLAATANNAKIIDEAIADDAPVAPRSKITYLIALILGVGIPVGVIYLLELTKFKIEGRADVEKLTSAPIVGDIPLTDEKQGAIAVFENQNNLMSETFRNVRTNLQFMLGNGKKVILVTSTVSGEGKSFISGNLAISLSLLGKKVVIVGLDIRKPGLNKVFNISKREQGITQYLANPEKNLMDLVQLSDVSKNLYILPGGTVPPNPTELLARDGLDKAIETLKKNFEYVILDTAPVGMVTDTLLIGRVADLSVYVCRADYTRKNEYTLINELIDGNKLPNLCTVINGLDLKKRKYGYYYGYGKYGKYYGYGKRYGYGYGYGEQSGKEE
;
A
#
# COMPACT_ATOMS: atom_id res chain seq x y z
N MET A 1 -37.07 30.77 -33.64
CA MET A 1 -36.92 31.89 -32.72
C MET A 1 -37.91 31.65 -31.59
N LYS A 2 -37.43 31.41 -30.35
CA LYS A 2 -38.11 30.96 -29.12
C LYS A 2 -38.18 29.47 -28.89
N GLU A 3 -37.01 28.94 -28.59
CA GLU A 3 -36.75 27.68 -27.84
C GLU A 3 -35.50 27.91 -26.98
N THR A 4 -35.53 28.82 -26.07
CA THR A 4 -34.48 29.08 -25.07
C THR A 4 -35.12 29.90 -23.96
N ASP A 5 -35.85 29.24 -23.05
CA ASP A 5 -36.23 29.85 -21.75
C ASP A 5 -36.94 28.83 -20.85
N PHE A 6 -36.41 27.59 -20.75
CA PHE A 6 -36.95 26.59 -19.80
C PHE A 6 -35.90 25.91 -18.97
N ASN A 7 -34.68 26.46 -18.89
CA ASN A 7 -33.58 25.83 -18.16
C ASN A 7 -32.90 26.67 -17.05
N GLU A 8 -33.60 27.68 -16.54
CA GLU A 8 -33.07 28.52 -15.43
C GLU A 8 -34.03 28.57 -14.23
N ALA A 9 -34.43 27.40 -13.71
CA ALA A 9 -35.16 27.35 -12.43
C ALA A 9 -34.91 26.08 -11.64
N GLN A 10 -33.68 25.51 -11.74
CA GLN A 10 -33.16 24.60 -10.75
C GLN A 10 -31.79 25.10 -10.27
N GLU A 11 -31.74 26.29 -9.73
CA GLU A 11 -30.70 26.63 -8.77
C GLU A 11 -30.85 25.68 -7.57
N SER A 12 -30.02 24.65 -7.54
CA SER A 12 -29.75 23.88 -6.35
C SER A 12 -29.49 24.87 -5.20
N LYS A 13 -30.37 24.92 -4.24
CA LYS A 13 -30.05 25.51 -2.93
C LYS A 13 -28.79 24.76 -2.46
N GLU A 14 -27.62 25.36 -2.62
CA GLU A 14 -26.43 24.95 -1.93
C GLU A 14 -26.80 24.85 -0.45
N GLU A 15 -26.88 23.63 0.06
CA GLU A 15 -26.96 23.38 1.49
C GLU A 15 -25.72 24.03 2.10
N ASN A 16 -25.85 25.25 2.60
CA ASN A 16 -24.83 25.82 3.49
C ASN A 16 -24.78 24.92 4.71
N ILE A 17 -23.86 23.92 4.66
CA ILE A 17 -23.56 23.04 5.79
C ILE A 17 -23.06 23.97 6.91
N ASP A 18 -23.89 24.19 7.91
CA ASP A 18 -23.47 24.97 9.08
C ASP A 18 -22.42 24.13 9.84
N VAL A 19 -21.15 24.42 9.54
CA VAL A 19 -19.97 23.71 10.10
C VAL A 19 -20.03 23.70 11.64
N LYS A 20 -20.63 24.71 12.26
CA LYS A 20 -20.82 24.78 13.71
C LYS A 20 -21.79 23.72 14.20
N GLU A 21 -22.90 23.53 13.49
CA GLU A 21 -23.90 22.51 13.80
C GLU A 21 -23.31 21.10 13.71
N LEU A 22 -22.54 20.86 12.66
CA LEU A 22 -21.86 19.60 12.45
C LEU A 22 -20.82 19.31 13.55
N LEU A 23 -20.06 20.32 13.94
CA LEU A 23 -19.01 20.22 14.97
C LEU A 23 -19.60 19.94 16.38
N PHE A 24 -20.69 20.64 16.73
CA PHE A 24 -21.38 20.40 18.01
C PHE A 24 -22.01 19.02 18.10
N LYS A 25 -22.48 18.49 17.00
CA LYS A 25 -23.05 17.15 16.90
C LYS A 25 -22.06 16.05 17.30
N TYR A 26 -20.80 16.15 16.80
CA TYR A 26 -19.74 15.23 17.17
C TYR A 26 -19.20 15.50 18.59
N LEU A 27 -19.15 16.76 19.01
CA LEU A 27 -18.69 17.14 20.35
C LEU A 27 -19.58 16.58 21.50
N ILE A 28 -20.87 16.39 21.27
CA ILE A 28 -21.76 15.76 22.24
C ILE A 28 -21.35 14.31 22.53
N HIS A 29 -20.74 13.63 21.54
CA HIS A 29 -20.32 12.23 21.65
C HIS A 29 -18.81 12.10 21.97
N TRP A 30 -18.16 13.17 22.50
CA TRP A 30 -16.74 13.17 22.82
C TRP A 30 -16.24 11.96 23.66
N PRO A 31 -17.03 11.35 24.59
CA PRO A 31 -16.57 10.17 25.33
C PRO A 31 -16.36 8.97 24.44
N TRP A 32 -17.13 8.84 23.33
CA TRP A 32 -16.96 7.78 22.34
C TRP A 32 -15.66 7.93 21.57
N PHE A 33 -15.28 9.19 21.26
CA PHE A 33 -14.00 9.48 20.60
C PHE A 33 -12.82 9.15 21.52
N VAL A 34 -12.88 9.56 22.78
CA VAL A 34 -11.84 9.24 23.75
C VAL A 34 -11.72 7.72 23.93
N GLY A 35 -12.84 7.02 24.12
CA GLY A 35 -12.86 5.57 24.29
C GLY A 35 -12.27 4.83 23.05
N ALA A 36 -12.68 5.24 21.84
CA ALA A 36 -12.19 4.65 20.60
C ALA A 36 -10.70 4.93 20.37
N VAL A 37 -10.24 6.16 20.62
CA VAL A 37 -8.82 6.52 20.48
C VAL A 37 -7.98 5.73 21.48
N VAL A 38 -8.39 5.63 22.74
CA VAL A 38 -7.68 4.84 23.75
C VAL A 38 -7.64 3.36 23.36
N ALA A 39 -8.74 2.80 22.91
CA ALA A 39 -8.80 1.40 22.46
C ALA A 39 -7.87 1.16 21.25
N CYS A 40 -7.89 2.04 20.26
CA CYS A 40 -7.00 1.95 19.09
C CYS A 40 -5.52 2.12 19.47
N LEU A 41 -5.19 3.02 20.41
CA LEU A 41 -3.81 3.20 20.89
C LEU A 41 -3.33 1.99 21.68
N ILE A 42 -4.18 1.37 22.51
CA ILE A 42 -3.86 0.11 23.19
C ILE A 42 -3.64 -1.01 22.16
N ALA A 43 -4.50 -1.13 21.16
CA ALA A 43 -4.34 -2.13 20.09
C ALA A 43 -3.03 -1.91 19.32
N ALA A 44 -2.68 -0.66 19.00
CA ALA A 44 -1.41 -0.31 18.36
C ALA A 44 -0.20 -0.63 19.25
N TRP A 45 -0.30 -0.37 20.55
CA TRP A 45 0.74 -0.71 21.49
C TRP A 45 0.94 -2.24 21.60
N VAL A 46 -0.15 -3.01 21.72
CA VAL A 46 -0.11 -4.48 21.71
C VAL A 46 0.49 -5.00 20.41
N TYR A 47 0.07 -4.46 19.26
CA TYR A 47 0.63 -4.81 17.95
C TYR A 47 2.15 -4.55 17.89
N LEU A 48 2.61 -3.38 18.34
CA LEU A 48 4.03 -3.04 18.38
C LEU A 48 4.82 -3.93 19.35
N TYR A 49 4.22 -4.27 20.49
CA TYR A 49 4.82 -5.16 21.46
C TYR A 49 4.97 -6.60 20.95
N MET A 50 3.97 -7.07 20.17
CA MET A 50 4.00 -8.43 19.56
C MET A 50 4.85 -8.51 18.30
N SER A 51 5.17 -7.38 17.66
CA SER A 51 5.92 -7.37 16.40
C SER A 51 7.42 -7.46 16.64
N THR A 52 8.11 -8.34 15.90
CA THR A 52 9.58 -8.42 15.92
C THR A 52 10.19 -7.20 15.21
N PRO A 53 11.12 -6.47 15.82
CA PRO A 53 11.77 -5.32 15.18
C PRO A 53 12.65 -5.77 14.02
N ILE A 54 12.54 -5.07 12.88
CA ILE A 54 13.38 -5.29 11.69
C ILE A 54 14.33 -4.13 11.57
N TYR A 55 15.62 -4.42 11.52
CA TYR A 55 16.68 -3.45 11.35
C TYR A 55 17.15 -3.42 9.90
N ASN A 56 17.58 -2.27 9.43
CA ASN A 56 18.30 -2.13 8.19
C ASN A 56 19.79 -2.21 8.48
N ILE A 57 20.48 -3.18 7.87
CA ILE A 57 21.92 -3.37 8.01
C ILE A 57 22.52 -2.96 6.68
N SER A 58 23.45 -2.02 6.69
CA SER A 58 24.08 -1.49 5.48
C SER A 58 25.59 -1.51 5.54
N ALA A 59 26.22 -1.77 4.40
CA ALA A 59 27.67 -1.66 4.19
C ALA A 59 27.93 -0.85 2.94
N THR A 60 28.98 -0.04 2.97
CA THR A 60 29.43 0.75 1.83
C THR A 60 30.63 0.09 1.19
N VAL A 61 30.57 -0.15 -0.11
CA VAL A 61 31.62 -0.83 -0.86
C VAL A 61 32.05 -0.02 -2.08
N LEU A 62 33.35 0.03 -2.30
CA LEU A 62 33.93 0.52 -3.55
C LEU A 62 34.14 -0.66 -4.50
N ILE A 63 33.47 -0.63 -5.63
CA ILE A 63 33.64 -1.61 -6.71
C ILE A 63 34.66 -1.02 -7.68
N LYS A 64 35.84 -1.64 -7.77
CA LYS A 64 36.91 -1.18 -8.66
C LYS A 64 36.55 -1.53 -10.10
N ASP A 65 36.74 -0.58 -11.00
CA ASP A 65 36.65 -0.80 -12.43
C ASP A 65 38.02 -1.27 -12.97
N ASP A 66 38.13 -2.54 -13.38
CA ASP A 66 39.36 -3.14 -13.85
C ASP A 66 39.92 -2.55 -15.15
N LYS A 67 39.13 -1.72 -15.85
CA LYS A 67 39.54 -1.14 -17.14
C LYS A 67 40.65 -0.06 -17.03
N LYS A 68 40.98 0.40 -15.81
CA LYS A 68 42.05 1.41 -15.60
C LYS A 68 43.45 0.82 -15.34
N GLY A 69 43.61 -0.49 -15.17
CA GLY A 69 44.87 -1.09 -14.71
C GLY A 69 45.83 -1.63 -15.76
N GLY A 70 45.37 -1.99 -16.95
CA GLY A 70 46.20 -2.73 -17.93
C GLY A 70 46.48 -2.02 -19.26
N SER A 71 45.77 -0.99 -19.64
CA SER A 71 45.94 -0.30 -20.94
C SER A 71 46.00 1.22 -20.82
N ALA A 72 46.22 1.74 -19.63
CA ALA A 72 46.24 3.20 -19.37
C ALA A 72 47.33 3.96 -20.16
N GLY A 73 48.40 3.30 -20.60
CA GLY A 73 49.45 3.92 -21.40
C GLY A 73 49.07 4.24 -22.84
N MET A 74 47.96 3.64 -23.33
CA MET A 74 47.55 3.76 -24.74
C MET A 74 46.25 4.54 -24.95
N LEU A 75 45.43 4.64 -23.88
CA LEU A 75 44.20 5.41 -23.93
C LEU A 75 44.44 6.94 -23.75
N SER A 76 45.56 7.33 -23.13
CA SER A 76 45.95 8.72 -23.00
C SER A 76 46.17 9.45 -24.34
N GLY A 77 46.39 8.67 -25.44
CA GLY A 77 46.45 9.20 -26.81
C GLY A 77 45.07 9.50 -27.41
N LEU A 78 44.00 8.84 -26.98
CA LEU A 78 42.64 9.02 -27.46
C LEU A 78 41.86 10.07 -26.66
N GLU A 79 42.23 10.29 -25.39
CA GLU A 79 41.72 11.36 -24.53
C GLU A 79 42.01 12.77 -25.10
N SER A 80 43.16 12.88 -25.84
CA SER A 80 43.53 14.13 -26.52
C SER A 80 42.66 14.46 -27.76
N LEU A 81 41.79 13.52 -28.21
CA LEU A 81 40.93 13.66 -29.39
C LEU A 81 39.46 13.96 -29.06
N GLY A 82 39.13 14.26 -27.78
CA GLY A 82 37.81 14.80 -27.39
C GLY A 82 36.64 13.83 -27.51
N LEU A 83 36.82 12.50 -27.52
CA LEU A 83 35.80 11.47 -27.62
C LEU A 83 35.38 10.89 -26.25
N ASP A 84 35.67 11.60 -25.17
CA ASP A 84 35.43 11.17 -23.76
C ASP A 84 33.93 11.20 -23.31
N GLY A 85 33.02 11.57 -24.18
CA GLY A 85 31.64 11.83 -23.79
C GLY A 85 30.64 10.67 -23.94
N MET A 86 31.00 9.49 -24.42
CA MET A 86 30.02 8.48 -24.81
C MET A 86 30.21 7.04 -24.30
N ILE A 87 31.15 6.79 -23.42
CA ILE A 87 31.26 5.44 -22.79
C ILE A 87 31.01 5.56 -21.30
N SER A 88 29.75 5.47 -20.94
CA SER A 88 29.27 5.62 -19.57
C SER A 88 29.88 4.57 -18.62
N SER A 89 30.62 5.02 -17.62
CA SER A 89 31.08 4.23 -16.47
C SER A 89 29.93 3.62 -15.65
N SER A 90 28.69 4.08 -15.87
CA SER A 90 27.49 3.60 -15.18
C SER A 90 27.09 2.17 -15.57
N GLN A 91 27.34 1.74 -16.82
CA GLN A 91 26.96 0.39 -17.25
C GLN A 91 27.77 -0.72 -16.56
N ASN A 92 28.99 -0.44 -16.12
CA ASN A 92 29.82 -1.45 -15.45
C ASN A 92 29.39 -1.68 -14.01
N ILE A 93 29.07 -0.61 -13.28
CA ILE A 93 28.66 -0.77 -11.87
C ILE A 93 27.31 -1.46 -11.75
N ASP A 94 26.37 -1.19 -12.66
CA ASP A 94 25.05 -1.83 -12.66
C ASP A 94 25.17 -3.34 -12.91
N ASN A 95 26.09 -3.76 -13.79
CA ASN A 95 26.38 -5.18 -14.02
C ASN A 95 26.97 -5.85 -12.78
N GLU A 96 27.90 -5.20 -12.09
CA GLU A 96 28.51 -5.76 -10.86
C GLU A 96 27.49 -5.82 -9.71
N ILE A 97 26.56 -4.88 -9.65
CA ILE A 97 25.42 -4.91 -8.72
C ILE A 97 24.52 -6.12 -9.01
N GLU A 98 24.22 -6.41 -10.28
CA GLU A 98 23.41 -7.60 -10.63
C GLU A 98 24.16 -8.90 -10.31
N VAL A 99 25.48 -8.94 -10.46
CA VAL A 99 26.31 -10.08 -10.02
C VAL A 99 26.22 -10.27 -8.50
N LEU A 100 26.35 -9.21 -7.73
CA LEU A 100 26.20 -9.25 -6.28
C LEU A 100 24.79 -9.69 -5.82
N ARG A 101 23.74 -9.39 -6.62
CA ARG A 101 22.35 -9.84 -6.37
C ARG A 101 22.08 -11.25 -6.87
N SER A 102 23.06 -11.87 -7.47
CA SER A 102 22.93 -13.19 -8.09
C SER A 102 22.49 -14.23 -7.06
N LYS A 103 21.48 -15.02 -7.44
CA LYS A 103 20.92 -16.07 -6.55
C LYS A 103 21.94 -17.15 -6.22
N THR A 104 22.96 -17.39 -7.05
CA THR A 104 23.98 -18.40 -6.79
C THR A 104 24.99 -17.92 -5.75
N ILE A 105 25.53 -16.71 -5.92
CA ILE A 105 26.42 -16.15 -4.90
C ILE A 105 25.68 -16.08 -3.55
N VAL A 106 24.42 -15.61 -3.57
CA VAL A 106 23.60 -15.55 -2.36
C VAL A 106 23.31 -16.96 -1.81
N LYS A 107 23.09 -17.98 -2.67
CA LYS A 107 22.93 -19.37 -2.24
C LYS A 107 24.20 -19.90 -1.61
N GLU A 108 25.36 -19.68 -2.22
CA GLU A 108 26.67 -20.04 -1.65
C GLU A 108 26.88 -19.43 -0.25
N VAL A 109 26.52 -18.14 -0.09
CA VAL A 109 26.56 -17.45 1.21
C VAL A 109 25.61 -18.08 2.22
N VAL A 110 24.40 -18.42 1.81
CA VAL A 110 23.38 -19.07 2.66
C VAL A 110 23.84 -20.45 3.10
N GLU A 111 24.50 -21.20 2.21
CA GLU A 111 25.04 -22.54 2.48
C GLU A 111 26.21 -22.45 3.43
N ASP A 112 27.18 -21.57 3.18
CA ASP A 112 28.41 -21.44 3.98
C ASP A 112 28.14 -20.95 5.41
N LEU A 113 27.20 -20.01 5.56
CA LEU A 113 26.80 -19.52 6.88
C LEU A 113 25.71 -20.35 7.56
N GLY A 114 25.18 -21.39 6.90
CA GLY A 114 24.09 -22.21 7.42
C GLY A 114 22.77 -21.44 7.64
N LEU A 115 22.52 -20.39 6.85
CA LEU A 115 21.34 -19.52 7.04
C LEU A 115 20.02 -20.16 6.64
N TYR A 116 20.06 -21.32 6.01
CA TYR A 116 18.88 -22.12 5.69
C TYR A 116 18.27 -22.77 6.95
N ILE A 117 18.98 -22.76 8.09
CA ILE A 117 18.49 -23.16 9.40
C ILE A 117 18.21 -21.89 10.23
N SER A 118 16.98 -21.73 10.68
CA SER A 118 16.58 -20.61 11.54
C SER A 118 16.10 -21.12 12.89
N TYR A 119 16.56 -20.49 13.97
CA TYR A 119 16.22 -20.87 15.35
C TYR A 119 15.29 -19.85 15.96
N THR A 120 14.24 -20.33 16.64
CA THR A 120 13.24 -19.51 17.32
C THR A 120 13.08 -20.01 18.75
N ASP A 121 13.10 -19.12 19.72
CA ASP A 121 12.77 -19.43 21.12
C ASP A 121 11.26 -19.39 21.28
N GLU A 122 10.64 -20.49 21.72
CA GLU A 122 9.19 -20.53 21.96
C GLU A 122 8.82 -20.01 23.37
N ASP A 123 9.80 -19.96 24.28
CA ASP A 123 9.60 -19.50 25.66
C ASP A 123 9.65 -17.95 25.75
N GLU A 124 10.23 -17.26 24.77
CA GLU A 124 10.23 -15.78 24.69
C GLU A 124 9.07 -15.27 23.80
N PHE A 125 8.33 -14.32 24.35
CA PHE A 125 7.29 -13.64 23.58
C PHE A 125 7.57 -12.14 23.47
N PRO A 126 7.65 -11.55 22.26
CA PRO A 126 7.56 -12.20 20.94
C PRO A 126 8.78 -13.07 20.64
N SER A 127 8.54 -14.18 19.94
CA SER A 127 9.59 -15.13 19.58
C SER A 127 10.69 -14.45 18.75
N ARG A 128 11.97 -14.59 19.17
CA ARG A 128 13.13 -13.97 18.52
C ARG A 128 13.94 -15.00 17.75
N ASN A 129 14.48 -14.58 16.62
CA ASN A 129 15.44 -15.39 15.88
C ASN A 129 16.79 -15.40 16.61
N MET A 130 17.23 -16.56 17.09
CA MET A 130 18.42 -16.71 17.92
C MET A 130 19.73 -16.77 17.10
N TYR A 131 19.70 -17.15 15.84
CA TYR A 131 20.88 -17.31 14.98
C TYR A 131 22.01 -18.10 15.69
N LYS A 132 23.19 -17.50 15.88
CA LYS A 132 24.36 -18.13 16.56
C LYS A 132 24.21 -18.22 18.08
N THR A 133 23.22 -17.54 18.67
CA THR A 133 22.98 -17.54 20.13
C THR A 133 22.13 -18.72 20.60
N SER A 134 21.63 -19.54 19.67
CA SER A 134 20.94 -20.79 20.04
C SER A 134 21.81 -21.71 20.86
N PRO A 135 21.32 -22.21 22.01
CA PRO A 135 22.09 -23.16 22.84
C PRO A 135 22.35 -24.50 22.16
N VAL A 136 21.48 -24.87 21.21
CA VAL A 136 21.66 -26.07 20.39
C VAL A 136 21.72 -25.67 18.94
N GLN A 137 22.72 -26.18 18.23
CA GLN A 137 22.83 -26.06 16.77
C GLN A 137 22.47 -27.36 16.10
N VAL A 138 21.68 -27.26 15.05
CA VAL A 138 21.29 -28.37 14.16
C VAL A 138 22.12 -28.26 12.89
N SER A 139 22.63 -29.33 12.38
CA SER A 139 23.32 -29.39 11.10
C SER A 139 22.63 -30.42 10.20
N LEU A 140 22.34 -30.00 9.00
CA LEU A 140 21.91 -30.82 7.88
C LEU A 140 22.74 -30.36 6.68
N THR A 141 23.18 -31.26 5.81
CA THR A 141 23.99 -30.83 4.67
C THR A 141 23.14 -29.99 3.67
N PRO A 142 23.75 -28.99 2.99
CA PRO A 142 23.00 -28.18 2.01
C PRO A 142 22.37 -29.02 0.90
N GLN A 143 23.02 -30.13 0.52
CA GLN A 143 22.53 -31.04 -0.53
C GLN A 143 21.29 -31.79 -0.06
N GLU A 144 21.24 -32.25 1.19
CA GLU A 144 20.05 -32.86 1.79
C GLU A 144 18.95 -31.85 1.99
N ALA A 145 19.26 -30.61 2.39
CA ALA A 145 18.28 -29.52 2.54
C ALA A 145 17.66 -29.09 1.19
N ASP A 146 18.38 -29.22 0.08
CA ASP A 146 17.85 -28.95 -1.28
C ASP A 146 16.78 -29.99 -1.71
N LEU A 147 16.79 -31.20 -1.10
CA LEU A 147 15.79 -32.25 -1.38
C LEU A 147 14.46 -32.07 -0.65
N LEU A 148 14.38 -31.16 0.31
CA LEU A 148 13.15 -30.88 1.05
C LEU A 148 12.09 -30.27 0.12
N GLU A 149 10.86 -30.74 0.18
CA GLU A 149 9.72 -30.11 -0.54
C GLU A 149 9.09 -29.00 0.28
N GLU A 150 8.88 -29.24 1.57
CA GLU A 150 8.43 -28.30 2.57
C GLU A 150 9.50 -28.03 3.64
N PRO A 151 9.38 -26.93 4.41
CA PRO A 151 10.30 -26.65 5.52
C PRO A 151 10.25 -27.74 6.59
N MET A 152 11.39 -28.32 6.95
CA MET A 152 11.49 -29.26 8.06
C MET A 152 11.49 -28.50 9.38
N ILE A 153 10.59 -28.86 10.31
CA ILE A 153 10.47 -28.24 11.62
C ILE A 153 11.03 -29.19 12.67
N VAL A 154 12.02 -28.74 13.42
CA VAL A 154 12.70 -29.50 14.48
C VAL A 154 12.46 -28.79 15.81
N LYS A 155 11.59 -29.35 16.65
CA LYS A 155 11.34 -28.86 18.01
C LYS A 155 12.28 -29.58 18.96
N MET A 156 12.97 -28.81 19.80
CA MET A 156 13.97 -29.25 20.71
C MET A 156 13.66 -28.77 22.11
N ALA A 157 13.37 -29.67 23.02
CA ALA A 157 13.17 -29.35 24.44
C ALA A 157 14.46 -29.72 25.21
N LEU A 158 15.32 -28.73 25.45
CA LEU A 158 16.58 -28.88 26.14
C LEU A 158 16.34 -28.85 27.64
N GLN A 159 16.66 -29.94 28.33
CA GLN A 159 16.57 -30.05 29.77
C GLN A 159 17.85 -29.53 30.47
N PRO A 160 17.73 -29.00 31.69
CA PRO A 160 18.90 -28.48 32.44
C PRO A 160 20.03 -29.45 32.67
N GLN A 161 19.76 -30.77 32.58
CA GLN A 161 20.71 -31.84 32.76
C GLN A 161 21.50 -32.18 31.51
N GLY A 162 21.17 -31.50 30.36
CA GLY A 162 21.85 -31.73 29.09
C GLY A 162 21.19 -32.81 28.22
N SER A 163 20.11 -33.45 28.67
CA SER A 163 19.28 -34.31 27.84
C SER A 163 18.33 -33.46 27.00
N MET A 164 17.88 -33.97 25.87
CA MET A 164 17.08 -33.26 24.91
C MET A 164 16.01 -34.15 24.28
N ASP A 165 14.78 -33.71 24.28
CA ASP A 165 13.70 -34.29 23.50
C ASP A 165 13.59 -33.59 22.16
N VAL A 166 13.67 -34.39 21.09
CA VAL A 166 13.60 -33.86 19.71
C VAL A 166 12.38 -34.40 19.04
N THR A 167 11.58 -33.49 18.48
CA THR A 167 10.45 -33.78 17.59
C THR A 167 10.74 -33.20 16.21
N VAL A 168 10.85 -34.04 15.20
CA VAL A 168 11.12 -33.65 13.82
C VAL A 168 9.84 -33.84 13.03
N LYS A 169 9.35 -32.77 12.42
CA LYS A 169 8.22 -32.81 11.49
C LYS A 169 8.74 -32.60 10.08
N ILE A 170 8.48 -33.59 9.21
CA ILE A 170 8.84 -33.60 7.79
C ILE A 170 7.55 -33.89 7.03
N ASP A 171 7.12 -32.95 6.20
CA ASP A 171 5.85 -33.02 5.50
C ASP A 171 4.69 -33.30 6.49
N ASP A 172 3.98 -34.44 6.39
CA ASP A 172 2.91 -34.84 7.31
C ASP A 172 3.39 -35.79 8.42
N ASP A 173 4.64 -36.28 8.37
CA ASP A 173 5.17 -37.24 9.33
C ASP A 173 5.86 -36.55 10.51
N GLU A 174 5.64 -37.10 11.73
CA GLU A 174 6.24 -36.62 12.97
C GLU A 174 7.05 -37.72 13.64
N TYR A 175 8.33 -37.46 13.87
CA TYR A 175 9.27 -38.38 14.48
C TYR A 175 9.75 -37.81 15.83
N GLN A 176 9.71 -38.63 16.89
CA GLN A 176 10.17 -38.21 18.21
C GLN A 176 11.29 -39.09 18.70
N LYS A 177 12.29 -38.46 19.34
CA LYS A 177 13.43 -39.19 19.95
C LYS A 177 13.99 -38.43 21.14
N HIS A 178 14.30 -39.16 22.19
CA HIS A 178 15.02 -38.67 23.36
C HIS A 178 16.53 -38.91 23.25
N PHE A 179 17.32 -37.90 23.60
CA PHE A 179 18.78 -37.98 23.67
C PHE A 179 19.27 -37.67 25.09
N GLU A 180 20.01 -38.56 25.68
CA GLU A 180 20.59 -38.38 27.03
C GLU A 180 21.76 -37.38 27.02
N LYS A 181 22.49 -37.27 25.91
CA LYS A 181 23.67 -36.41 25.77
C LYS A 181 23.82 -35.89 24.35
N LEU A 182 24.43 -34.70 24.21
CA LEU A 182 24.84 -34.08 22.96
C LEU A 182 26.40 -34.17 22.87
N PRO A 183 26.99 -34.31 21.67
CA PRO A 183 26.37 -34.33 20.34
C PRO A 183 25.58 -35.60 20.04
N ALA A 184 24.50 -35.48 19.29
CA ALA A 184 23.63 -36.58 18.92
C ALA A 184 23.28 -36.54 17.41
N VAL A 185 22.90 -37.70 16.87
CA VAL A 185 22.55 -37.84 15.45
C VAL A 185 21.15 -38.44 15.30
N PHE A 186 20.35 -37.83 14.42
CA PHE A 186 19.00 -38.28 14.12
C PHE A 186 18.91 -38.57 12.62
N PRO A 187 18.94 -39.82 12.17
CA PRO A 187 18.71 -40.17 10.77
C PRO A 187 17.24 -40.02 10.42
N THR A 188 16.96 -39.36 9.32
CA THR A 188 15.63 -39.22 8.72
C THR A 188 15.68 -39.65 7.27
N ASP A 189 14.54 -39.87 6.64
CA ASP A 189 14.46 -40.29 5.24
C ASP A 189 14.96 -39.19 4.26
N LYS A 190 15.00 -37.92 4.68
CA LYS A 190 15.47 -36.79 3.87
C LYS A 190 16.92 -36.36 4.21
N GLY A 191 17.58 -37.01 5.16
CA GLY A 191 18.94 -36.69 5.53
C GLY A 191 19.22 -36.92 7.01
N THR A 192 20.47 -36.71 7.42
CA THR A 192 20.92 -36.96 8.78
C THR A 192 21.11 -35.67 9.55
N LEU A 193 20.25 -35.44 10.56
CA LEU A 193 20.37 -34.29 11.45
C LEU A 193 21.42 -34.56 12.52
N ALA A 194 22.34 -33.62 12.68
CA ALA A 194 23.29 -33.62 13.78
C ALA A 194 23.04 -32.45 14.73
N PHE A 195 23.10 -32.71 16.03
CA PHE A 195 22.81 -31.75 17.10
C PHE A 195 24.06 -31.50 17.92
N PHE A 196 24.40 -30.22 18.14
CA PHE A 196 25.60 -29.81 18.88
C PHE A 196 25.24 -28.76 19.93
N LEU A 197 25.91 -28.79 21.09
CA LEU A 197 25.82 -27.68 22.05
C LEU A 197 26.75 -26.53 21.62
N THR A 198 26.24 -25.30 21.72
CA THR A 198 27.06 -24.12 21.45
C THR A 198 28.06 -23.90 22.59
N PRO A 199 29.33 -23.52 22.33
CA PRO A 199 30.33 -23.29 23.37
C PRO A 199 29.90 -22.33 24.49
N ASP A 200 29.16 -21.29 24.14
CA ASP A 200 28.63 -20.30 25.12
C ASP A 200 27.60 -20.90 26.06
N SER A 201 26.82 -21.89 25.61
CA SER A 201 25.85 -22.58 26.48
C SER A 201 26.56 -23.45 27.53
N VAL A 202 27.72 -24.00 27.17
CA VAL A 202 28.57 -24.79 28.08
C VAL A 202 29.24 -23.88 29.11
N LEU A 203 29.61 -22.65 28.73
CA LEU A 203 30.21 -21.68 29.65
C LEU A 203 29.15 -21.04 30.59
N SER A 204 27.94 -20.79 30.11
CA SER A 204 26.86 -20.27 30.95
C SER A 204 26.36 -21.30 31.95
N SER A 205 26.30 -22.57 31.59
CA SER A 205 25.97 -23.64 32.54
C SER A 205 27.02 -23.84 33.65
N LYS A 206 28.28 -23.51 33.40
CA LYS A 206 29.35 -23.50 34.44
C LYS A 206 29.30 -22.27 35.35
N ARG A 207 28.85 -21.10 34.87
CA ARG A 207 28.70 -19.88 35.69
C ARG A 207 27.46 -19.91 36.56
N THR A 208 26.38 -20.59 36.13
CA THR A 208 25.14 -20.72 36.90
C THR A 208 25.25 -21.72 38.06
N SER A 209 26.27 -22.54 38.10
CA SER A 209 26.50 -23.49 39.22
C SER A 209 27.19 -22.87 40.43
N GLU A 210 27.68 -21.62 40.36
CA GLU A 210 28.38 -20.98 41.48
C GLU A 210 27.60 -19.85 42.19
N GLU A 211 26.54 -19.27 41.61
CA GLU A 211 25.94 -18.05 42.17
C GLU A 211 24.39 -17.92 42.13
N THR A 212 23.60 -18.97 42.01
CA THR A 212 22.15 -18.75 42.09
C THR A 212 21.42 -19.77 42.99
N THR A 213 20.91 -19.24 44.11
CA THR A 213 19.82 -19.81 44.90
C THR A 213 18.66 -20.24 43.99
N ALA A 214 18.24 -21.48 44.21
CA ALA A 214 17.04 -22.17 43.76
C ALA A 214 15.93 -21.27 43.14
N SER A 215 15.97 -21.02 41.82
CA SER A 215 14.81 -20.56 41.06
C SER A 215 14.91 -21.13 39.63
N GLU A 216 14.03 -22.10 39.38
CA GLU A 216 13.55 -22.61 38.12
C GLU A 216 14.56 -23.18 37.13
N LYS A 217 14.81 -24.51 37.27
CA LYS A 217 15.28 -25.39 36.20
C LYS A 217 14.17 -25.54 35.14
N THR A 218 13.96 -24.54 34.28
CA THR A 218 13.00 -24.61 33.21
C THR A 218 13.59 -25.24 31.97
N THR A 219 12.88 -26.20 31.40
CA THR A 219 13.18 -26.76 30.07
C THR A 219 13.11 -25.63 29.06
N ARG A 220 14.11 -25.52 28.15
CA ARG A 220 14.07 -24.51 27.06
C ARG A 220 13.54 -25.13 25.78
N ASN A 221 12.51 -24.55 25.23
CA ASN A 221 11.88 -24.99 23.99
C ASN A 221 12.40 -24.17 22.83
N ILE A 222 13.13 -24.80 21.93
CA ILE A 222 13.74 -24.17 20.76
C ILE A 222 13.20 -24.87 19.51
N THR A 223 12.72 -24.08 18.57
CA THR A 223 12.30 -24.59 17.25
C THR A 223 13.32 -24.19 16.20
N ALA A 224 13.93 -25.19 15.54
CA ALA A 224 14.73 -24.99 14.35
C ALA A 224 13.89 -25.27 13.11
N THR A 225 13.85 -24.32 12.19
CA THR A 225 13.19 -24.49 10.89
C THR A 225 14.25 -24.55 9.80
N ILE A 226 14.29 -25.67 9.08
CA ILE A 226 15.24 -25.92 7.99
C ILE A 226 14.51 -25.71 6.66
N ASN A 227 14.98 -24.76 5.88
CA ASN A 227 14.41 -24.41 4.60
C ASN A 227 15.34 -24.81 3.45
N LYS A 228 14.81 -24.91 2.23
CA LYS A 228 15.65 -25.02 1.04
C LYS A 228 16.63 -23.85 0.95
N PRO A 229 17.96 -24.08 0.80
CA PRO A 229 18.95 -23.01 0.63
C PRO A 229 18.56 -22.00 -0.45
N LEU A 230 18.05 -22.47 -1.60
CA LEU A 230 17.58 -21.61 -2.69
C LEU A 230 16.37 -20.75 -2.29
N ALA A 231 15.46 -21.25 -1.45
CA ALA A 231 14.32 -20.47 -0.98
C ALA A 231 14.77 -19.31 -0.08
N VAL A 232 15.71 -19.58 0.81
CA VAL A 232 16.31 -18.57 1.69
C VAL A 232 17.12 -17.56 0.87
N ALA A 233 17.88 -18.01 -0.13
CA ALA A 233 18.61 -17.13 -1.04
C ALA A 233 17.67 -16.18 -1.79
N LYS A 234 16.54 -16.69 -2.32
CA LYS A 234 15.50 -15.86 -2.95
C LYS A 234 14.92 -14.83 -1.98
N TRP A 235 14.69 -15.22 -0.72
CA TRP A 235 14.22 -14.31 0.32
C TRP A 235 15.26 -13.23 0.63
N CYS A 236 16.54 -13.59 0.75
CA CYS A 236 17.62 -12.61 0.93
C CYS A 236 17.70 -11.63 -0.23
N CYS A 237 17.69 -12.11 -1.49
CA CYS A 237 17.69 -11.26 -2.68
C CYS A 237 16.51 -10.27 -2.71
N LYS A 238 15.32 -10.71 -2.23
CA LYS A 238 14.13 -9.85 -2.19
C LYS A 238 14.23 -8.76 -1.12
N ASN A 239 14.86 -9.05 0.02
CA ASN A 239 14.99 -8.11 1.15
C ASN A 239 16.31 -7.32 1.12
N MET A 240 17.20 -7.63 0.18
CA MET A 240 18.46 -6.94 -0.06
C MET A 240 18.27 -5.88 -1.16
N THR A 241 18.76 -4.69 -0.93
CA THR A 241 18.87 -3.64 -1.93
C THR A 241 20.33 -3.25 -2.08
N ILE A 242 20.79 -3.14 -3.32
CA ILE A 242 22.13 -2.65 -3.66
C ILE A 242 21.94 -1.46 -4.59
N GLU A 243 22.37 -0.31 -4.14
CA GLU A 243 22.18 0.95 -4.88
C GLU A 243 23.50 1.71 -4.96
N PRO A 244 23.86 2.27 -6.12
CA PRO A 244 25.01 3.16 -6.22
C PRO A 244 24.74 4.46 -5.45
N THR A 245 25.75 4.96 -4.75
CA THR A 245 25.66 6.22 -3.98
C THR A 245 25.37 7.41 -4.90
N SER A 246 25.84 7.35 -6.16
CA SER A 246 25.62 8.36 -7.20
C SER A 246 25.84 7.71 -8.58
N LYS A 247 25.20 8.25 -9.60
CA LYS A 247 25.32 7.75 -11.00
C LYS A 247 26.75 7.82 -11.58
N THR A 248 27.65 8.55 -10.95
CA THR A 248 29.02 8.79 -11.42
C THR A 248 30.10 8.15 -10.55
N THR A 249 29.70 7.47 -9.47
CA THR A 249 30.67 6.88 -8.51
C THR A 249 30.63 5.36 -8.58
N SER A 250 31.78 4.75 -8.40
CA SER A 250 31.90 3.27 -8.27
C SER A 250 31.65 2.79 -6.83
N VAL A 251 30.92 3.57 -6.02
CA VAL A 251 30.57 3.23 -4.64
C VAL A 251 29.11 2.79 -4.59
N ALA A 252 28.88 1.61 -4.02
CA ALA A 252 27.55 1.08 -3.81
C ALA A 252 27.26 0.85 -2.32
N VAL A 253 26.01 1.02 -1.92
CA VAL A 253 25.50 0.70 -0.59
C VAL A 253 24.69 -0.59 -0.70
N ILE A 254 25.11 -1.60 0.04
CA ILE A 254 24.39 -2.86 0.20
C ILE A 254 23.57 -2.77 1.48
N SER A 255 22.26 -2.93 1.39
CA SER A 255 21.36 -2.87 2.54
C SER A 255 20.54 -4.15 2.62
N LEU A 256 20.43 -4.73 3.81
CA LEU A 256 19.63 -5.90 4.09
C LEU A 256 18.71 -5.66 5.29
N LYS A 257 17.43 -5.94 5.12
CA LYS A 257 16.45 -5.87 6.21
C LYS A 257 16.39 -7.22 6.93
N ASN A 258 16.75 -7.24 8.21
CA ASN A 258 16.73 -8.47 9.01
C ASN A 258 16.31 -8.17 10.45
N SER A 259 15.64 -9.13 11.09
CA SER A 259 15.28 -9.05 12.51
C SER A 259 16.49 -9.32 13.43
N ASN A 260 17.47 -10.11 12.98
CA ASN A 260 18.70 -10.39 13.70
C ASN A 260 19.85 -9.62 13.06
N VAL A 261 20.41 -8.66 13.81
CA VAL A 261 21.48 -7.76 13.35
C VAL A 261 22.72 -8.52 12.98
N GLN A 262 23.13 -9.48 13.82
CA GLN A 262 24.37 -10.24 13.59
C GLN A 262 24.27 -11.12 12.34
N ARG A 263 23.11 -11.75 12.14
CA ARG A 263 22.82 -12.54 10.92
C ARG A 263 22.93 -11.68 9.65
N GLY A 264 22.42 -10.44 9.70
CA GLY A 264 22.52 -9.52 8.57
C GLY A 264 23.94 -9.04 8.30
N LYS A 265 24.73 -8.75 9.36
CA LYS A 265 26.15 -8.38 9.24
C LYS A 265 26.99 -9.51 8.65
N ASP A 266 26.85 -10.71 9.19
CA ASP A 266 27.58 -11.88 8.71
C ASP A 266 27.24 -12.18 7.24
N PHE A 267 25.95 -12.04 6.86
CA PHE A 267 25.53 -12.23 5.48
C PHE A 267 26.18 -11.22 4.51
N ILE A 268 26.15 -9.92 4.83
CA ILE A 268 26.71 -8.88 3.95
C ILE A 268 28.24 -9.07 3.81
N ASN A 269 28.93 -9.30 4.92
CA ASN A 269 30.39 -9.51 4.91
C ASN A 269 30.75 -10.75 4.08
N LYS A 270 30.02 -11.85 4.25
CA LYS A 270 30.27 -13.08 3.50
C LYS A 270 29.90 -12.95 2.02
N LEU A 271 28.87 -12.18 1.71
CA LEU A 271 28.51 -11.87 0.32
C LEU A 271 29.65 -11.17 -0.42
N LEU A 272 30.29 -10.20 0.23
CA LEU A 272 31.43 -9.48 -0.33
C LEU A 272 32.66 -10.38 -0.45
N GLU A 273 32.90 -11.27 0.51
CA GLU A 273 33.96 -12.25 0.47
C GLU A 273 33.77 -13.22 -0.72
N MET A 274 32.58 -13.82 -0.86
CA MET A 274 32.27 -14.74 -1.97
C MET A 274 32.33 -14.07 -3.33
N TYR A 275 31.85 -12.85 -3.45
CA TYR A 275 31.97 -12.04 -4.66
C TYR A 275 33.45 -11.85 -5.04
N ASN A 276 34.33 -11.49 -4.09
CA ASN A 276 35.73 -11.30 -4.34
C ASN A 276 36.42 -12.60 -4.76
N ILE A 277 36.09 -13.72 -4.08
CA ILE A 277 36.61 -15.04 -4.42
C ILE A 277 36.23 -15.42 -5.86
N ASN A 278 34.94 -15.31 -6.20
CA ASN A 278 34.46 -15.65 -7.53
C ASN A 278 35.10 -14.79 -8.61
N THR A 279 35.16 -13.44 -8.40
CA THR A 279 35.79 -12.52 -9.34
C THR A 279 37.30 -12.82 -9.52
N ASN A 280 38.00 -13.11 -8.43
CA ASN A 280 39.41 -13.45 -8.53
C ASN A 280 39.63 -14.80 -9.25
N ASN A 281 38.76 -15.78 -9.04
CA ASN A 281 38.82 -17.06 -9.75
C ASN A 281 38.62 -16.85 -11.28
N ASP A 282 37.66 -16.04 -11.66
CA ASP A 282 37.42 -15.74 -13.07
C ASP A 282 38.62 -15.06 -13.74
N LYS A 283 39.25 -14.05 -13.05
CA LYS A 283 40.46 -13.39 -13.54
C LYS A 283 41.66 -14.38 -13.66
N ASN A 284 41.82 -15.23 -12.66
CA ASN A 284 42.90 -16.20 -12.65
C ASN A 284 42.74 -17.21 -13.78
N GLU A 285 41.54 -17.63 -14.13
CA GLU A 285 41.31 -18.51 -15.26
C GLU A 285 41.77 -17.88 -16.58
N VAL A 286 41.44 -16.58 -16.82
CA VAL A 286 41.89 -15.85 -18.01
C VAL A 286 43.42 -15.76 -18.05
N ALA A 287 44.02 -15.37 -16.93
CA ALA A 287 45.48 -15.25 -16.84
C ALA A 287 46.17 -16.60 -17.01
N GLN A 288 45.64 -17.67 -16.50
CA GLN A 288 46.19 -19.02 -16.66
C GLN A 288 46.16 -19.51 -18.10
N LYS A 289 45.02 -19.33 -18.82
CA LYS A 289 44.90 -19.67 -20.23
C LYS A 289 45.87 -18.86 -21.09
N THR A 290 46.05 -17.57 -20.75
CA THR A 290 47.04 -16.69 -21.43
C THR A 290 48.47 -17.20 -21.18
N ALA A 291 48.78 -17.62 -19.93
CA ALA A 291 50.11 -18.17 -19.61
C ALA A 291 50.41 -19.48 -20.35
N GLU A 292 49.44 -20.39 -20.42
CA GLU A 292 49.53 -21.65 -21.15
C GLU A 292 49.87 -21.39 -22.65
N PHE A 293 49.10 -20.46 -23.29
CA PHE A 293 49.33 -20.09 -24.66
C PHE A 293 50.70 -19.49 -24.91
N ILE A 294 51.14 -18.52 -24.08
CA ILE A 294 52.44 -17.90 -24.18
C ILE A 294 53.58 -18.93 -24.01
N ASN A 295 53.46 -19.85 -23.03
CA ASN A 295 54.45 -20.89 -22.81
C ASN A 295 54.57 -21.87 -23.98
N GLU A 296 53.45 -22.27 -24.56
CA GLU A 296 53.46 -23.09 -25.78
C GLU A 296 54.23 -22.38 -26.91
N ARG A 297 53.91 -21.09 -27.07
CA ARG A 297 54.52 -20.28 -28.14
C ARG A 297 56.02 -20.05 -27.95
N ILE A 298 56.44 -19.79 -26.69
CA ILE A 298 57.89 -19.72 -26.32
C ILE A 298 58.59 -21.04 -26.68
N GLY A 299 57.96 -22.21 -26.40
CA GLY A 299 58.53 -23.52 -26.77
C GLY A 299 58.76 -23.70 -28.26
N ILE A 300 57.82 -23.21 -29.09
CA ILE A 300 57.95 -23.25 -30.58
C ILE A 300 59.08 -22.34 -31.01
N ILE A 301 59.08 -21.07 -30.63
CA ILE A 301 60.07 -20.08 -31.05
C ILE A 301 61.50 -20.46 -30.56
N SER A 302 61.62 -21.00 -29.32
CA SER A 302 62.89 -21.47 -28.79
C SER A 302 63.48 -22.59 -29.65
N LYS A 303 62.66 -23.54 -30.14
CA LYS A 303 63.12 -24.58 -31.08
C LYS A 303 63.53 -24.00 -32.43
N GLU A 304 62.73 -23.07 -32.97
CA GLU A 304 63.05 -22.43 -34.25
C GLU A 304 64.31 -21.58 -34.17
N LEU A 305 64.50 -20.82 -33.05
CA LEU A 305 65.70 -20.03 -32.82
C LEU A 305 66.96 -20.97 -32.74
N GLY A 306 66.85 -22.04 -31.89
CA GLY A 306 67.95 -23.00 -31.78
C GLY A 306 68.31 -23.72 -33.11
N SER A 307 67.31 -23.98 -33.99
CA SER A 307 67.58 -24.48 -35.33
C SER A 307 68.32 -23.45 -36.17
N THR A 308 67.85 -22.17 -36.16
CA THR A 308 68.48 -21.10 -36.95
C THR A 308 69.90 -20.77 -36.45
N GLU A 309 70.15 -20.88 -35.15
CA GLU A 309 71.50 -20.73 -34.55
C GLU A 309 72.43 -21.85 -35.02
N LYS A 310 71.97 -23.08 -35.12
CA LYS A 310 72.75 -24.18 -35.67
C LYS A 310 73.01 -24.00 -37.15
N ASP A 311 72.01 -23.51 -37.90
CA ASP A 311 72.19 -23.24 -39.34
C ASP A 311 73.21 -22.11 -39.54
N LEU A 312 73.18 -21.07 -38.67
CA LEU A 312 74.17 -19.99 -38.68
C LEU A 312 75.59 -20.51 -38.30
N GLU A 313 75.70 -21.37 -37.31
CA GLU A 313 76.93 -21.98 -36.89
C GLU A 313 77.53 -22.90 -38.01
N SER A 314 76.65 -23.71 -38.58
CA SER A 314 77.11 -24.62 -39.67
C SER A 314 77.53 -23.84 -40.89
N PHE A 315 76.85 -22.77 -41.27
CA PHE A 315 77.19 -21.88 -42.33
C PHE A 315 78.57 -21.22 -42.07
N LYS A 316 78.74 -20.63 -40.87
CA LYS A 316 80.03 -20.00 -40.51
C LYS A 316 81.17 -20.95 -40.51
N ARG A 317 81.00 -22.22 -40.05
CA ARG A 317 82.05 -23.26 -40.14
C ARG A 317 82.32 -23.66 -41.58
N GLY A 318 81.29 -23.79 -42.43
CA GLY A 318 81.43 -24.22 -43.86
C GLY A 318 82.07 -23.18 -44.74
N ALA A 319 81.79 -21.93 -44.48
CA ALA A 319 82.25 -20.84 -45.36
C ALA A 319 83.61 -20.19 -44.92
N GLY A 320 84.12 -20.41 -43.73
CA GLY A 320 85.38 -19.90 -43.26
C GLY A 320 85.49 -18.39 -43.14
N ILE A 321 84.39 -17.65 -43.00
CA ILE A 321 84.26 -16.22 -43.15
C ILE A 321 84.31 -15.50 -41.79
N THR A 322 85.27 -14.54 -41.62
CA THR A 322 85.37 -13.77 -40.37
C THR A 322 85.14 -12.29 -40.51
N ASP A 323 85.15 -11.68 -41.76
CA ASP A 323 84.82 -10.24 -41.87
C ASP A 323 84.46 -9.84 -43.32
N LEU A 324 83.56 -8.94 -43.51
CA LEU A 324 83.05 -8.47 -44.82
C LEU A 324 82.82 -6.93 -44.82
N THR A 325 83.39 -6.30 -45.73
CA THR A 325 83.60 -4.81 -45.83
C THR A 325 82.41 -3.97 -46.26
N SER A 326 82.52 -2.66 -45.94
CA SER A 326 81.52 -1.60 -45.70
C SER A 326 80.44 -1.35 -46.82
N ASP A 327 80.60 -1.66 -48.11
CA ASP A 327 79.56 -1.34 -49.09
C ASP A 327 78.44 -2.39 -49.17
N ALA A 328 78.76 -3.62 -48.82
CA ALA A 328 77.77 -4.62 -48.59
C ALA A 328 76.90 -4.29 -47.38
N GLN A 329 77.49 -3.54 -46.42
CA GLN A 329 76.84 -3.26 -45.12
C GLN A 329 75.63 -2.30 -45.29
N ILE A 330 75.67 -1.34 -46.20
CA ILE A 330 74.49 -0.41 -46.42
C ILE A 330 73.34 -1.10 -47.12
N ALA A 331 73.64 -1.91 -48.15
CA ALA A 331 72.57 -2.72 -48.83
C ALA A 331 72.04 -3.81 -47.84
N LEU A 332 72.92 -4.33 -46.98
CA LEU A 332 72.67 -5.26 -45.89
C LEU A 332 71.76 -4.67 -44.89
N THR A 333 72.08 -3.45 -44.42
CA THR A 333 71.30 -2.83 -43.29
C THR A 333 69.81 -2.55 -43.78
N GLY A 334 69.66 -2.04 -44.96
CA GLY A 334 68.35 -1.82 -45.58
C GLY A 334 67.57 -3.10 -45.82
N SER A 335 68.19 -4.10 -46.34
CA SER A 335 67.59 -5.45 -46.51
C SER A 335 67.27 -6.08 -45.18
N ALA A 336 68.19 -5.86 -44.16
CA ALA A 336 68.01 -6.32 -42.80
C ALA A 336 66.76 -5.72 -42.16
N GLU A 337 66.51 -4.46 -42.36
CA GLU A 337 65.40 -3.77 -41.76
C GLU A 337 64.07 -4.28 -42.40
N TYR A 338 63.99 -4.43 -43.70
CA TYR A 338 62.75 -4.93 -44.33
C TYR A 338 62.50 -6.40 -44.02
N GLU A 339 63.51 -7.23 -43.95
CA GLU A 339 63.37 -8.63 -43.56
C GLU A 339 62.98 -8.77 -42.10
N LYS A 340 63.48 -7.91 -41.21
CA LYS A 340 63.03 -7.82 -39.84
C LYS A 340 61.54 -7.50 -39.79
N LYS A 341 61.09 -6.46 -40.51
CA LYS A 341 59.68 -6.09 -40.59
C LYS A 341 58.82 -7.22 -41.19
N ARG A 342 59.37 -7.96 -42.16
CA ARG A 342 58.69 -9.09 -42.80
C ARG A 342 58.44 -10.21 -41.81
N VAL A 343 59.43 -10.55 -41.01
CA VAL A 343 59.26 -11.62 -40.03
C VAL A 343 58.42 -11.16 -38.82
N GLU A 344 58.59 -9.93 -38.38
CA GLU A 344 57.69 -9.34 -37.41
C GLU A 344 56.23 -9.41 -37.89
N ASN A 345 55.97 -9.02 -39.14
CA ASN A 345 54.66 -9.14 -39.76
C ASN A 345 54.21 -10.61 -39.92
N GLN A 346 55.11 -11.52 -40.36
CA GLN A 346 54.79 -12.95 -40.43
C GLN A 346 54.46 -13.53 -39.07
N THR A 347 55.15 -13.09 -38.04
CA THR A 347 54.86 -13.48 -36.68
C THR A 347 53.49 -13.07 -36.22
N GLN A 348 53.12 -11.78 -36.50
CA GLN A 348 51.78 -11.31 -36.22
C GLN A 348 50.72 -12.15 -37.00
N ILE A 349 51.02 -12.51 -38.26
CA ILE A 349 50.15 -13.42 -39.02
C ILE A 349 50.01 -14.76 -38.34
N ASN A 350 51.10 -15.38 -37.91
CA ASN A 350 51.10 -16.68 -37.26
C ASN A 350 50.34 -16.65 -35.94
N LEU A 351 50.59 -15.61 -35.10
CA LEU A 351 49.87 -15.42 -33.87
C LEU A 351 48.34 -15.30 -34.09
N LEU A 352 47.96 -14.55 -35.13
CA LEU A 352 46.55 -14.37 -35.48
C LEU A 352 45.96 -15.65 -36.09
N GLN A 353 46.70 -16.40 -36.85
CA GLN A 353 46.26 -17.69 -37.40
C GLN A 353 46.08 -18.76 -36.28
N ASP A 354 46.99 -18.76 -35.31
CA ASP A 354 46.82 -19.62 -34.12
C ASP A 354 45.62 -19.20 -33.29
N LEU A 355 45.39 -17.89 -33.13
CA LEU A 355 44.19 -17.37 -32.50
C LEU A 355 42.93 -17.77 -33.28
N GLN A 356 42.96 -17.72 -34.63
CA GLN A 356 41.89 -18.16 -35.50
C GLN A 356 41.54 -19.62 -35.31
N LYS A 357 42.56 -20.48 -35.24
CA LYS A 357 42.39 -21.91 -34.96
C LYS A 357 41.80 -22.16 -33.59
N TYR A 358 42.26 -21.38 -32.57
CA TYR A 358 41.71 -21.45 -31.21
C TYR A 358 40.22 -21.08 -31.16
N MET A 359 39.81 -20.08 -31.96
CA MET A 359 38.42 -19.68 -32.10
C MET A 359 37.52 -20.67 -32.85
N GLN A 360 38.11 -21.61 -33.64
CA GLN A 360 37.34 -22.63 -34.35
C GLN A 360 36.88 -23.77 -33.47
N ASN A 361 37.43 -23.90 -32.23
CA ASN A 361 36.95 -24.89 -31.28
C ASN A 361 35.50 -24.59 -30.89
N GLU A 362 34.65 -25.61 -30.89
CA GLU A 362 33.27 -25.50 -30.46
C GLU A 362 33.23 -25.39 -28.94
N GLY A 363 32.95 -24.21 -28.39
CA GLY A 363 32.80 -23.98 -26.99
C GLY A 363 32.87 -22.51 -26.60
N TYR A 364 32.42 -22.23 -25.40
CA TYR A 364 32.54 -20.91 -24.77
C TYR A 364 33.87 -20.83 -24.01
N GLU A 365 34.99 -20.78 -24.72
CA GLU A 365 36.33 -20.67 -24.16
C GLU A 365 36.85 -19.24 -24.15
N VAL A 366 37.57 -18.88 -23.11
CA VAL A 366 38.27 -17.60 -23.00
C VAL A 366 39.41 -17.52 -23.97
N LEU A 367 39.44 -16.46 -24.78
CA LEU A 367 40.54 -16.24 -25.73
C LEU A 367 41.76 -15.66 -25.00
N PRO A 368 42.95 -16.05 -25.40
CA PRO A 368 44.18 -15.47 -24.87
C PRO A 368 44.18 -13.93 -25.18
N SER A 369 44.29 -13.10 -24.17
CA SER A 369 44.10 -11.65 -24.34
C SER A 369 45.42 -10.86 -24.44
N ASN A 370 46.50 -11.28 -23.85
CA ASN A 370 47.75 -10.52 -23.81
C ASN A 370 48.89 -11.21 -24.60
N ILE A 371 48.62 -11.55 -25.87
CA ILE A 371 49.56 -12.33 -26.74
C ILE A 371 50.49 -11.44 -27.57
N GLY A 372 50.56 -10.13 -27.29
CA GLY A 372 51.43 -9.22 -28.06
C GLY A 372 50.87 -8.77 -29.40
N LEU A 373 49.54 -8.69 -29.55
CA LEU A 373 48.86 -8.14 -30.73
C LEU A 373 49.21 -6.67 -30.88
N GLN A 374 49.59 -6.26 -32.10
CA GLN A 374 49.83 -4.84 -32.39
C GLN A 374 48.54 -4.08 -32.69
N ASP A 375 47.50 -4.75 -33.12
CA ASP A 375 46.20 -4.12 -33.39
C ASP A 375 45.38 -4.01 -32.09
N LEU A 376 45.23 -2.76 -31.63
CA LEU A 376 44.50 -2.40 -30.40
C LEU A 376 43.02 -2.68 -30.48
N ASN A 377 42.42 -2.52 -31.67
CA ASN A 377 41.00 -2.74 -31.83
C ASN A 377 40.65 -4.22 -31.71
N LEU A 378 41.55 -5.08 -32.30
CA LEU A 378 41.40 -6.52 -32.17
C LEU A 378 41.62 -6.95 -30.70
N ALA A 379 42.65 -6.42 -30.05
CA ALA A 379 42.89 -6.71 -28.63
C ALA A 379 41.71 -6.26 -27.76
N ALA A 380 41.14 -5.07 -28.02
CA ALA A 380 39.94 -4.59 -27.32
C ALA A 380 38.71 -5.45 -27.62
N ALA A 381 38.54 -5.94 -28.82
CA ALA A 381 37.46 -6.85 -29.20
C ALA A 381 37.56 -8.20 -28.46
N ILE A 382 38.79 -8.75 -28.37
CA ILE A 382 39.06 -9.98 -27.62
C ILE A 382 38.76 -9.78 -26.13
N ASN A 383 39.20 -8.68 -25.55
CA ASN A 383 38.91 -8.39 -24.15
C ASN A 383 37.40 -8.28 -23.88
N ARG A 384 36.67 -7.54 -24.74
CA ARG A 384 35.21 -7.44 -24.62
C ARG A 384 34.51 -8.78 -24.77
N TYR A 385 34.99 -9.63 -25.70
CA TYR A 385 34.45 -10.98 -25.81
C TYR A 385 34.69 -11.79 -24.54
N ASN A 386 35.92 -11.75 -23.98
CA ASN A 386 36.26 -12.41 -22.73
C ASN A 386 35.44 -11.89 -21.57
N ASP A 387 35.26 -10.57 -21.44
CA ASP A 387 34.45 -9.94 -20.40
C ASP A 387 33.02 -10.51 -20.41
N VAL A 388 32.41 -10.56 -21.60
CA VAL A 388 31.01 -11.06 -21.72
C VAL A 388 30.95 -12.58 -21.47
N LEU A 389 31.98 -13.30 -21.84
CA LEU A 389 32.07 -14.73 -21.60
C LEU A 389 32.24 -15.07 -20.11
N VAL A 390 33.05 -14.30 -19.40
CA VAL A 390 33.19 -14.38 -17.93
C VAL A 390 31.87 -14.02 -17.27
N GLU A 391 31.18 -12.99 -17.75
CA GLU A 391 29.84 -12.60 -17.29
C GLU A 391 28.84 -13.74 -17.45
N ARG A 392 28.80 -14.35 -18.65
CA ARG A 392 27.97 -15.52 -18.89
C ARG A 392 28.26 -16.64 -17.90
N LYS A 393 29.54 -16.92 -17.67
CA LYS A 393 29.98 -17.99 -16.78
C LYS A 393 29.59 -17.70 -15.32
N ARG A 394 29.66 -16.42 -14.90
CA ARG A 394 29.15 -15.96 -13.60
C ARG A 394 27.66 -16.19 -13.47
N LEU A 395 26.90 -15.76 -14.49
CA LEU A 395 25.45 -15.90 -14.49
C LEU A 395 25.00 -17.36 -14.59
N LEU A 396 25.73 -18.23 -15.29
CA LEU A 396 25.46 -19.66 -15.31
C LEU A 396 25.61 -20.35 -13.94
N ARG A 397 26.44 -19.81 -13.06
CA ARG A 397 26.48 -20.28 -11.68
C ARG A 397 25.18 -19.97 -10.92
N THR A 398 24.38 -19.04 -11.43
CA THR A 398 23.20 -18.51 -10.75
C THR A 398 21.89 -18.89 -11.41
N SER A 399 21.95 -19.35 -12.64
CA SER A 399 20.77 -19.52 -13.50
C SER A 399 20.94 -20.71 -14.43
N THR A 400 19.84 -21.16 -14.99
CA THR A 400 19.84 -22.20 -16.01
C THR A 400 20.06 -21.60 -17.39
N GLU A 401 20.54 -22.41 -18.34
CA GLU A 401 20.76 -22.00 -19.73
C GLU A 401 19.53 -21.40 -20.44
N ASN A 402 18.34 -21.70 -19.94
CA ASN A 402 17.07 -21.19 -20.47
C ASN A 402 16.68 -19.81 -19.93
N ASN A 403 17.50 -19.17 -19.12
CA ASN A 403 17.21 -17.83 -18.62
C ASN A 403 17.32 -16.81 -19.77
N PRO A 404 16.32 -15.91 -19.96
CA PRO A 404 16.35 -14.88 -20.99
C PRO A 404 17.63 -14.03 -20.98
N THR A 405 18.20 -13.77 -19.81
CA THR A 405 19.45 -13.00 -19.67
C THR A 405 20.63 -13.79 -20.21
N ILE A 406 20.68 -15.11 -20.00
CA ILE A 406 21.73 -15.98 -20.52
C ILE A 406 21.58 -16.13 -22.04
N ILE A 407 20.36 -16.29 -22.54
CA ILE A 407 20.07 -16.33 -23.98
C ILE A 407 20.52 -15.02 -24.66
N ASN A 408 20.26 -13.89 -24.02
CA ASN A 408 20.72 -12.57 -24.52
C ASN A 408 22.24 -12.46 -24.49
N LEU A 409 22.91 -13.00 -23.48
CA LEU A 409 24.37 -13.06 -23.41
C LEU A 409 24.93 -14.02 -24.46
N ASP A 410 24.31 -15.17 -24.69
CA ASP A 410 24.69 -16.10 -25.74
C ASP A 410 24.60 -15.45 -27.13
N THR A 411 23.54 -14.69 -27.35
CA THR A 411 23.39 -13.89 -28.56
C THR A 411 24.50 -12.83 -28.66
N SER A 412 24.80 -12.15 -27.57
CA SER A 412 25.86 -11.15 -27.51
C SER A 412 27.26 -11.78 -27.69
N ILE A 413 27.52 -12.92 -27.08
CA ILE A 413 28.75 -13.68 -27.23
C ILE A 413 28.91 -14.11 -28.71
N SER A 414 27.85 -14.64 -29.31
CA SER A 414 27.87 -15.02 -30.71
C SER A 414 28.20 -13.83 -31.64
N ALA A 415 27.53 -12.70 -31.44
CA ALA A 415 27.79 -11.46 -32.16
C ALA A 415 29.20 -10.92 -31.90
N MET A 416 29.69 -11.01 -30.65
CA MET A 416 31.05 -10.60 -30.34
C MET A 416 32.09 -11.58 -30.90
N LYS A 417 31.83 -12.89 -30.88
CA LYS A 417 32.66 -13.89 -31.52
C LYS A 417 32.82 -13.60 -33.03
N GLU A 418 31.68 -13.33 -33.68
CA GLU A 418 31.66 -12.92 -35.08
C GLU A 418 32.42 -11.60 -35.31
N ASN A 419 32.23 -10.62 -34.43
CA ASN A 419 32.97 -9.34 -34.51
C ASN A 419 34.48 -9.56 -34.34
N VAL A 420 34.91 -10.39 -33.40
CA VAL A 420 36.32 -10.77 -33.25
C VAL A 420 36.80 -11.48 -34.48
N GLN A 421 36.05 -12.42 -35.08
CA GLN A 421 36.41 -13.12 -36.32
C GLN A 421 36.54 -12.13 -37.49
N VAL A 422 35.55 -11.27 -37.64
CA VAL A 422 35.59 -10.25 -38.74
C VAL A 422 36.76 -9.29 -38.53
N SER A 423 37.03 -8.88 -37.29
CA SER A 423 38.16 -8.03 -36.96
C SER A 423 39.50 -8.74 -37.21
N LEU A 424 39.60 -9.99 -36.80
CA LEU A 424 40.77 -10.86 -37.00
C LEU A 424 41.02 -11.06 -38.51
N ASP A 425 40.00 -11.38 -39.30
CA ASP A 425 40.11 -11.55 -40.76
C ASP A 425 40.50 -10.24 -41.46
N ARG A 426 40.02 -9.10 -40.92
CA ARG A 426 40.42 -7.78 -41.42
C ARG A 426 41.89 -7.49 -41.14
N VAL A 427 42.33 -7.73 -39.91
CA VAL A 427 43.73 -7.52 -39.53
C VAL A 427 44.64 -8.49 -40.30
N LEU A 428 44.26 -9.80 -40.40
CA LEU A 428 44.98 -10.77 -41.21
C LEU A 428 45.12 -10.32 -42.65
N ARG A 429 44.02 -9.86 -43.28
CA ARG A 429 44.09 -9.32 -44.64
C ARG A 429 45.02 -8.12 -44.75
N GLY A 430 44.98 -7.20 -43.79
CA GLY A 430 45.89 -6.06 -43.70
C GLY A 430 47.37 -6.50 -43.62
N LEU A 431 47.64 -7.47 -42.74
CA LEU A 431 48.99 -8.03 -42.58
C LEU A 431 49.45 -8.81 -43.82
N PHE A 432 48.55 -9.51 -44.53
CA PHE A 432 48.88 -10.14 -45.78
C PHE A 432 49.21 -9.14 -46.88
N ILE A 433 48.50 -7.99 -46.96
CA ILE A 433 48.82 -6.89 -47.86
C ILE A 433 50.20 -6.32 -47.51
N THR A 434 50.43 -6.01 -46.21
CA THR A 434 51.75 -5.55 -45.72
C THR A 434 52.83 -6.55 -46.03
N LYS A 435 52.56 -7.89 -45.89
CA LYS A 435 53.48 -8.94 -46.26
C LYS A 435 53.87 -8.83 -47.71
N ALA A 436 52.88 -8.69 -48.61
CA ALA A 436 53.14 -8.59 -50.05
C ALA A 436 54.03 -7.38 -50.44
N ASP A 437 53.80 -6.26 -49.70
CA ASP A 437 54.63 -5.06 -49.91
C ASP A 437 56.04 -5.20 -49.33
N LEU A 438 56.16 -5.80 -48.16
CA LEU A 438 57.45 -6.14 -47.55
C LEU A 438 58.24 -7.16 -48.40
N ASP A 439 57.55 -8.20 -48.94
CA ASP A 439 58.16 -9.18 -49.79
C ASP A 439 58.69 -8.52 -51.12
N ARG A 440 57.91 -7.50 -51.60
CA ARG A 440 58.33 -6.73 -52.83
C ARG A 440 59.59 -5.91 -52.55
N GLU A 441 59.60 -5.19 -51.40
CA GLU A 441 60.75 -4.40 -51.04
C GLU A 441 61.95 -5.24 -50.67
N ALA A 442 61.80 -6.31 -49.94
CA ALA A 442 62.80 -7.27 -49.58
C ALA A 442 63.39 -7.90 -50.91
N SER A 443 62.55 -8.22 -51.89
CA SER A 443 62.95 -8.74 -53.15
C SER A 443 63.77 -7.71 -53.96
N ARG A 444 63.42 -6.42 -53.81
CA ARG A 444 64.20 -5.33 -54.43
C ARG A 444 65.61 -5.19 -53.91
N TYR A 445 65.72 -5.27 -52.54
CA TYR A 445 67.03 -5.24 -51.92
C TYR A 445 67.80 -6.58 -52.11
N SER A 446 67.17 -7.73 -52.17
CA SER A 446 67.74 -9.02 -52.45
C SER A 446 68.31 -9.09 -53.90
N ARG A 447 67.60 -8.40 -54.81
CA ARG A 447 68.11 -8.30 -56.22
C ARG A 447 69.34 -7.42 -56.29
N ARG A 448 69.49 -6.35 -55.49
CA ARG A 448 70.72 -5.52 -55.36
C ARG A 448 71.85 -6.28 -54.68
N ILE A 449 71.61 -7.19 -53.78
CA ILE A 449 72.51 -8.05 -53.13
C ILE A 449 72.87 -9.26 -54.01
N SER A 450 72.08 -9.58 -55.11
CA SER A 450 72.33 -10.71 -55.97
C SER A 450 73.53 -10.51 -56.91
N GLU A 451 74.03 -9.28 -56.91
CA GLU A 451 75.31 -9.00 -57.64
C GLU A 451 76.52 -9.26 -56.73
N ALA A 452 76.35 -9.56 -55.39
CA ALA A 452 77.40 -9.94 -54.40
C ALA A 452 77.52 -11.48 -54.32
N PRO A 453 78.68 -12.02 -53.90
CA PRO A 453 78.94 -13.45 -53.82
C PRO A 453 77.85 -14.25 -53.04
N GLY A 454 77.42 -15.41 -53.55
CA GLY A 454 76.31 -16.19 -53.03
C GLY A 454 76.36 -16.57 -51.56
N GLN A 455 77.55 -16.69 -50.98
CA GLN A 455 77.77 -17.01 -49.57
C GLN A 455 77.40 -15.92 -48.62
N GLU A 456 77.48 -14.67 -48.98
CA GLU A 456 77.18 -13.52 -48.20
C GLU A 456 75.70 -13.37 -48.03
N ARG A 457 74.94 -13.65 -49.04
CA ARG A 457 73.48 -13.65 -49.04
C ARG A 457 72.87 -14.61 -48.02
N GLU A 458 73.40 -15.82 -48.04
CA GLU A 458 72.95 -16.91 -47.15
C GLU A 458 73.26 -16.60 -45.71
N PHE A 459 74.47 -16.11 -45.39
CA PHE A 459 74.83 -15.65 -44.05
C PHE A 459 73.87 -14.58 -43.51
N VAL A 460 73.64 -13.54 -44.32
CA VAL A 460 72.74 -12.39 -43.90
C VAL A 460 71.29 -12.83 -43.72
N SER A 461 70.83 -13.72 -44.57
CA SER A 461 69.45 -14.28 -44.42
C SER A 461 69.34 -15.07 -43.13
N ILE A 462 70.30 -15.94 -42.79
CA ILE A 462 70.25 -16.71 -41.56
C ILE A 462 70.48 -15.87 -40.33
N ALA A 463 71.46 -14.92 -40.32
CA ALA A 463 71.71 -14.02 -39.21
C ALA A 463 70.49 -13.15 -38.88
N ARG A 464 69.79 -12.65 -39.90
CA ARG A 464 68.59 -11.88 -39.74
C ARG A 464 67.42 -12.70 -39.15
N GLN A 465 67.24 -13.91 -39.67
CA GLN A 465 66.23 -14.81 -39.09
C GLN A 465 66.50 -15.10 -37.63
N GLN A 466 67.79 -15.25 -37.25
CA GLN A 466 68.21 -15.46 -35.87
C GLN A 466 67.88 -14.22 -35.00
N GLU A 467 68.26 -13.00 -35.44
CA GLU A 467 68.02 -11.76 -34.71
C GLU A 467 66.50 -11.52 -34.44
N ILE A 468 65.67 -11.80 -35.45
CA ILE A 468 64.23 -11.62 -35.35
C ILE A 468 63.59 -12.66 -34.44
N LYS A 469 63.94 -13.92 -34.56
CA LYS A 469 63.51 -14.98 -33.67
C LYS A 469 63.93 -14.71 -32.24
N ALA A 470 65.16 -14.19 -32.04
CA ALA A 470 65.66 -13.78 -30.72
C ALA A 470 64.87 -12.62 -30.16
N GLY A 471 64.55 -11.57 -30.99
CA GLY A 471 63.73 -10.45 -30.59
C GLY A 471 62.30 -10.88 -30.18
N LEU A 472 61.72 -11.81 -30.95
CA LEU A 472 60.41 -12.38 -30.68
C LEU A 472 60.41 -13.22 -29.39
N TYR A 473 61.43 -14.02 -29.15
CA TYR A 473 61.59 -14.81 -27.94
C TYR A 473 61.61 -13.88 -26.69
N LEU A 474 62.41 -12.81 -26.78
CA LEU A 474 62.47 -11.81 -25.68
C LEU A 474 61.13 -11.13 -25.46
N MET A 475 60.40 -10.78 -26.49
CA MET A 475 59.07 -10.18 -26.38
C MET A 475 58.07 -11.11 -25.70
N LEU A 476 58.07 -12.37 -26.08
CA LEU A 476 57.20 -13.37 -25.44
C LEU A 476 57.59 -13.62 -23.97
N LEU A 477 58.86 -13.62 -23.64
CA LEU A 477 59.31 -13.70 -22.24
C LEU A 477 58.81 -12.48 -21.44
N GLN A 478 58.91 -11.28 -22.02
CA GLN A 478 58.36 -10.06 -21.37
C GLN A 478 56.85 -10.21 -21.13
N LYS A 479 56.11 -10.71 -22.15
CA LYS A 479 54.64 -10.89 -22.00
C LYS A 479 54.28 -11.96 -20.98
N ARG A 480 55.10 -13.02 -20.85
CA ARG A 480 54.93 -14.02 -19.80
C ARG A 480 55.10 -13.41 -18.42
N GLU A 481 56.16 -12.60 -18.22
CA GLU A 481 56.39 -11.92 -16.92
C GLU A 481 55.28 -10.90 -16.59
N GLU A 482 54.83 -10.10 -17.58
CA GLU A 482 53.72 -9.20 -17.41
C GLU A 482 52.43 -9.93 -17.00
N ASN A 483 52.17 -11.10 -17.61
CA ASN A 483 51.00 -11.91 -17.26
C ASN A 483 51.17 -12.55 -15.87
N ALA A 484 52.35 -13.00 -15.50
CA ALA A 484 52.67 -13.53 -14.18
C ALA A 484 52.51 -12.45 -13.09
N ILE A 485 52.92 -11.22 -13.34
CA ILE A 485 52.70 -10.09 -12.43
C ILE A 485 51.22 -9.81 -12.28
N THR A 486 50.43 -9.84 -13.38
CA THR A 486 48.99 -9.65 -13.34
C THR A 486 48.29 -10.72 -12.50
N LEU A 487 48.70 -11.98 -12.66
CA LEU A 487 48.20 -13.10 -11.86
C LEU A 487 48.53 -12.95 -10.37
N ALA A 488 49.77 -12.55 -10.06
CA ALA A 488 50.20 -12.33 -8.67
C ALA A 488 49.57 -11.07 -8.03
N ALA A 489 49.20 -10.07 -8.82
CA ALA A 489 48.65 -8.80 -8.37
C ALA A 489 47.14 -8.77 -8.31
N THR A 490 46.44 -9.93 -8.43
CA THR A 490 44.98 -9.97 -8.32
C THR A 490 44.50 -9.36 -7.00
N ALA A 491 43.89 -8.20 -7.06
CA ALA A 491 43.34 -7.51 -5.92
C ALA A 491 41.82 -7.66 -5.92
N ASN A 492 41.24 -7.67 -4.72
CA ASN A 492 39.77 -7.70 -4.55
C ASN A 492 39.10 -6.56 -5.29
N ASN A 493 38.08 -6.89 -6.06
CA ASN A 493 37.28 -5.92 -6.81
C ASN A 493 36.40 -5.09 -5.89
N ALA A 494 35.76 -5.73 -4.92
CA ALA A 494 35.01 -5.02 -3.91
C ALA A 494 35.87 -4.74 -2.69
N LYS A 495 36.11 -3.46 -2.40
CA LYS A 495 36.76 -2.99 -1.18
C LYS A 495 35.72 -2.40 -0.24
N ILE A 496 35.66 -2.96 0.97
CA ILE A 496 34.78 -2.42 2.02
C ILE A 496 35.30 -1.03 2.42
N ILE A 497 34.42 -0.01 2.34
CA ILE A 497 34.65 1.34 2.84
C ILE A 497 34.14 1.39 4.28
N ASP A 498 32.85 1.06 4.48
CA ASP A 498 32.24 0.96 5.79
C ASP A 498 31.78 -0.49 6.00
N GLU A 499 32.11 -1.05 7.14
CA GLU A 499 31.67 -2.39 7.54
C GLU A 499 30.15 -2.43 7.71
N ALA A 500 29.56 -3.63 7.70
CA ALA A 500 28.13 -3.79 7.88
C ALA A 500 27.68 -3.31 9.27
N ILE A 501 26.93 -2.21 9.31
CA ILE A 501 26.39 -1.55 10.50
C ILE A 501 24.86 -1.57 10.41
N ALA A 502 24.21 -1.81 11.55
CA ALA A 502 22.76 -1.70 11.65
C ALA A 502 22.38 -0.28 12.06
N ASP A 503 21.27 0.20 11.56
CA ASP A 503 20.66 1.45 12.03
C ASP A 503 20.29 1.32 13.52
N ASP A 504 20.43 2.39 14.29
CA ASP A 504 20.12 2.41 15.73
C ASP A 504 18.63 2.15 16.02
N ALA A 505 17.75 2.51 15.09
CA ALA A 505 16.31 2.33 15.22
C ALA A 505 15.76 1.30 14.21
N PRO A 506 14.79 0.47 14.59
CA PRO A 506 14.16 -0.47 13.68
C PRO A 506 13.39 0.27 12.57
N VAL A 507 13.52 -0.23 11.34
CA VAL A 507 12.84 0.32 10.15
C VAL A 507 11.37 -0.11 10.10
N ALA A 508 11.04 -1.27 10.70
CA ALA A 508 9.68 -1.79 10.81
C ALA A 508 9.49 -2.56 12.14
N PRO A 509 8.29 -2.51 12.73
CA PRO A 509 7.19 -1.61 12.39
C PRO A 509 7.53 -0.16 12.75
N ARG A 510 7.08 0.80 11.94
CA ARG A 510 7.29 2.23 12.20
C ARG A 510 6.31 2.70 13.29
N SER A 511 6.75 2.74 14.54
CA SER A 511 5.92 3.09 15.69
C SER A 511 5.15 4.40 15.51
N LYS A 512 5.78 5.45 15.00
CA LYS A 512 5.14 6.76 14.73
C LYS A 512 3.98 6.64 13.74
N ILE A 513 4.15 5.87 12.66
CA ILE A 513 3.11 5.66 11.64
C ILE A 513 1.99 4.79 12.21
N THR A 514 2.32 3.73 12.95
CA THR A 514 1.34 2.85 13.59
C THR A 514 0.45 3.63 14.56
N TYR A 515 1.01 4.47 15.43
CA TYR A 515 0.23 5.33 16.33
C TYR A 515 -0.58 6.39 15.56
N LEU A 516 -0.04 6.95 14.47
CA LEU A 516 -0.78 7.89 13.63
C LEU A 516 -2.01 7.23 12.99
N ILE A 517 -1.85 6.01 12.45
CA ILE A 517 -2.96 5.24 11.88
C ILE A 517 -3.99 4.91 12.97
N ALA A 518 -3.54 4.49 14.16
CA ALA A 518 -4.42 4.21 15.28
C ALA A 518 -5.21 5.46 15.72
N LEU A 519 -4.60 6.64 15.72
CA LEU A 519 -5.26 7.90 16.01
C LEU A 519 -6.32 8.24 14.96
N ILE A 520 -5.99 8.11 13.69
CA ILE A 520 -6.92 8.37 12.58
C ILE A 520 -8.11 7.40 12.66
N LEU A 521 -7.88 6.12 12.89
CA LEU A 521 -8.94 5.13 13.05
C LEU A 521 -9.77 5.39 14.32
N GLY A 522 -9.13 5.75 15.43
CA GLY A 522 -9.79 6.07 16.69
C GLY A 522 -10.75 7.26 16.57
N VAL A 523 -10.43 8.24 15.72
CA VAL A 523 -11.33 9.37 15.38
C VAL A 523 -12.33 8.98 14.29
N GLY A 524 -11.91 8.25 13.28
CA GLY A 524 -12.73 7.91 12.10
C GLY A 524 -13.86 6.94 12.42
N ILE A 525 -13.63 5.95 13.26
CA ILE A 525 -14.66 4.95 13.64
C ILE A 525 -15.89 5.61 14.28
N PRO A 526 -15.77 6.45 15.33
CA PRO A 526 -16.92 7.13 15.91
C PRO A 526 -17.63 8.05 14.92
N VAL A 527 -16.89 8.76 14.05
CA VAL A 527 -17.48 9.60 12.99
C VAL A 527 -18.33 8.73 12.05
N GLY A 528 -17.78 7.60 11.59
CA GLY A 528 -18.50 6.67 10.72
C GLY A 528 -19.75 6.07 11.38
N VAL A 529 -19.63 5.66 12.64
CA VAL A 529 -20.77 5.12 13.41
C VAL A 529 -21.87 6.16 13.60
N ILE A 530 -21.52 7.39 14.00
CA ILE A 530 -22.49 8.47 14.17
C ILE A 530 -23.18 8.80 12.84
N TYR A 531 -22.41 8.84 11.74
CA TYR A 531 -22.94 9.06 10.39
C TYR A 531 -23.91 7.96 9.97
N LEU A 532 -23.56 6.68 10.20
CA LEU A 532 -24.44 5.54 9.90
C LEU A 532 -25.72 5.56 10.75
N LEU A 533 -25.61 5.89 12.02
CA LEU A 533 -26.78 6.05 12.92
C LEU A 533 -27.70 7.18 12.42
N GLU A 534 -27.14 8.23 11.82
CA GLU A 534 -27.93 9.33 11.27
C GLU A 534 -28.70 8.94 10.01
N LEU A 535 -28.07 8.14 9.13
CA LEU A 535 -28.74 7.61 7.94
C LEU A 535 -29.98 6.75 8.28
N THR A 536 -30.04 6.21 9.50
CA THR A 536 -31.20 5.44 10.00
C THR A 536 -32.35 6.31 10.55
N LYS A 537 -32.16 7.65 10.64
CA LYS A 537 -33.16 8.59 11.15
C LYS A 537 -34.16 9.01 10.05
N PHE A 538 -35.12 8.14 9.78
CA PHE A 538 -36.14 8.34 8.74
C PHE A 538 -37.44 8.96 9.25
N LYS A 539 -37.54 9.26 10.57
CA LYS A 539 -38.69 9.92 11.19
C LYS A 539 -38.39 11.40 11.45
N ILE A 540 -39.46 12.19 11.51
CA ILE A 540 -39.40 13.59 11.93
C ILE A 540 -39.07 13.65 13.42
N GLU A 541 -37.93 14.27 13.77
CA GLU A 541 -37.53 14.45 15.18
C GLU A 541 -37.95 15.80 15.76
N GLY A 542 -38.22 16.78 14.89
CA GLY A 542 -38.60 18.09 15.34
C GLY A 542 -38.75 19.16 14.25
N ARG A 543 -38.78 20.41 14.66
CA ARG A 543 -39.03 21.56 13.78
C ARG A 543 -38.03 21.70 12.63
N ALA A 544 -36.75 21.51 12.92
CA ALA A 544 -35.70 21.57 11.89
C ALA A 544 -35.88 20.59 10.74
N ASP A 545 -36.43 19.41 11.02
CA ASP A 545 -36.74 18.42 9.98
C ASP A 545 -37.92 18.90 9.12
N VAL A 546 -38.95 19.47 9.76
CA VAL A 546 -40.15 19.97 9.08
C VAL A 546 -39.81 21.17 8.20
N GLU A 547 -38.99 22.11 8.69
CA GLU A 547 -38.54 23.28 7.93
C GLU A 547 -37.72 22.93 6.68
N LYS A 548 -37.00 21.79 6.73
CA LYS A 548 -36.28 21.27 5.56
C LYS A 548 -37.17 20.55 4.55
N LEU A 549 -38.27 19.95 5.04
CA LEU A 549 -39.13 19.11 4.20
C LEU A 549 -40.26 19.87 3.50
N THR A 550 -40.69 21.02 4.04
CA THR A 550 -41.81 21.78 3.46
C THR A 550 -41.66 23.28 3.66
N SER A 551 -42.25 24.05 2.74
CA SER A 551 -42.40 25.51 2.82
C SER A 551 -43.67 25.92 3.59
N ALA A 552 -44.50 24.98 4.05
CA ALA A 552 -45.70 25.28 4.82
C ALA A 552 -45.35 25.99 6.14
N PRO A 553 -46.07 27.07 6.52
CA PRO A 553 -45.83 27.76 7.78
C PRO A 553 -46.11 26.83 8.98
N ILE A 554 -45.14 26.73 9.88
CA ILE A 554 -45.29 25.97 11.14
C ILE A 554 -45.95 26.87 12.17
N VAL A 555 -47.18 26.55 12.51
CA VAL A 555 -48.01 27.38 13.42
C VAL A 555 -47.84 27.04 14.89
N GLY A 556 -47.22 25.88 15.20
CA GLY A 556 -46.89 25.53 16.57
C GLY A 556 -46.30 24.15 16.76
N ASP A 557 -45.58 24.03 17.88
CA ASP A 557 -44.92 22.81 18.31
C ASP A 557 -45.59 22.32 19.63
N ILE A 558 -46.32 21.23 19.61
CA ILE A 558 -47.05 20.70 20.76
C ILE A 558 -46.18 19.69 21.50
N PRO A 559 -45.90 19.91 22.77
CA PRO A 559 -45.11 18.97 23.59
C PRO A 559 -45.76 17.59 23.72
N LEU A 560 -44.96 16.58 24.00
CA LEU A 560 -45.46 15.25 24.37
C LEU A 560 -46.16 15.30 25.71
N THR A 561 -47.44 14.88 25.77
CA THR A 561 -48.21 14.75 27.00
C THR A 561 -47.89 13.43 27.67
N ASP A 562 -47.85 13.42 29.03
CA ASP A 562 -47.87 12.19 29.79
C ASP A 562 -49.22 11.49 29.59
N GLU A 563 -49.19 10.18 29.31
CA GLU A 563 -50.41 9.39 29.08
C GLU A 563 -51.44 9.47 30.20
N LYS A 564 -51.04 9.92 31.39
CA LYS A 564 -51.88 10.09 32.58
C LYS A 564 -52.80 11.35 32.53
N GLN A 565 -52.53 12.31 31.61
CA GLN A 565 -53.26 13.59 31.54
C GLN A 565 -54.55 13.56 30.70
N GLY A 566 -54.89 12.45 30.06
CA GLY A 566 -56.08 12.31 29.26
C GLY A 566 -55.97 13.03 27.91
N ALA A 567 -57.06 12.99 27.10
CA ALA A 567 -57.10 13.56 25.76
C ALA A 567 -57.36 15.11 25.75
N ILE A 568 -57.80 15.68 26.86
CA ILE A 568 -57.98 17.10 27.05
C ILE A 568 -56.81 17.66 27.86
N ALA A 569 -56.10 18.60 27.27
CA ALA A 569 -54.89 19.17 27.87
C ALA A 569 -54.99 20.70 28.12
N VAL A 570 -56.05 21.35 27.60
CA VAL A 570 -56.36 22.78 27.77
C VAL A 570 -57.55 22.95 28.69
N PHE A 571 -57.36 23.69 29.78
CA PHE A 571 -58.40 23.97 30.79
C PHE A 571 -58.49 25.48 31.08
N GLU A 572 -59.68 25.95 31.55
CA GLU A 572 -59.98 27.35 31.76
C GLU A 572 -59.04 28.05 32.75
N ASN A 573 -58.62 27.39 33.83
CA ASN A 573 -57.85 27.97 34.93
C ASN A 573 -56.43 27.44 35.04
N GLN A 574 -55.91 26.86 34.03
CA GLN A 574 -54.55 26.28 34.06
C GLN A 574 -53.59 27.03 33.12
N ASN A 575 -52.49 27.56 33.68
CA ASN A 575 -51.38 28.17 32.96
C ASN A 575 -50.23 27.17 32.84
N ASN A 576 -50.51 25.99 32.32
CA ASN A 576 -49.47 25.00 32.02
C ASN A 576 -48.89 25.21 30.60
N LEU A 577 -47.74 24.61 30.36
CA LEU A 577 -47.05 24.72 29.08
C LEU A 577 -47.93 24.33 27.89
N MET A 578 -48.80 23.35 28.08
CA MET A 578 -49.69 22.86 27.04
C MET A 578 -50.75 23.89 26.66
N SER A 579 -51.38 24.50 27.68
CA SER A 579 -52.36 25.59 27.46
C SER A 579 -51.72 26.79 26.75
N GLU A 580 -50.51 27.19 27.13
CA GLU A 580 -49.76 28.26 26.43
C GLU A 580 -49.43 27.89 25.01
N THR A 581 -49.03 26.67 24.74
CA THR A 581 -48.74 26.23 23.38
C THR A 581 -49.98 26.28 22.51
N PHE A 582 -51.17 25.83 23.01
CA PHE A 582 -52.41 25.93 22.25
C PHE A 582 -52.91 27.37 22.12
N ARG A 583 -52.64 28.28 23.03
CA ARG A 583 -52.86 29.70 22.86
C ARG A 583 -52.05 30.29 21.74
N ASN A 584 -50.77 29.90 21.65
CA ASN A 584 -49.89 30.33 20.55
C ASN A 584 -50.37 29.77 19.19
N VAL A 585 -50.70 28.48 19.12
CA VAL A 585 -51.24 27.87 17.91
C VAL A 585 -52.53 28.60 17.45
N ARG A 586 -53.45 28.82 18.41
CA ARG A 586 -54.67 29.56 18.16
C ARG A 586 -54.43 30.96 17.61
N THR A 587 -53.50 31.69 18.20
CA THR A 587 -53.19 33.07 17.80
C THR A 587 -52.61 33.06 16.38
N ASN A 588 -51.68 32.15 16.07
CA ASN A 588 -51.10 32.02 14.72
C ASN A 588 -52.15 31.65 13.67
N LEU A 589 -53.07 30.72 14.01
CA LEU A 589 -54.15 30.32 13.13
C LEU A 589 -55.14 31.44 12.90
N GLN A 590 -55.45 32.29 13.91
CA GLN A 590 -56.32 33.47 13.75
C GLN A 590 -55.72 34.49 12.79
N PHE A 591 -54.42 34.74 12.83
CA PHE A 591 -53.72 35.59 11.86
C PHE A 591 -53.80 35.03 10.43
N MET A 592 -53.64 33.72 10.26
CA MET A 592 -53.70 33.08 8.94
C MET A 592 -55.12 33.00 8.38
N LEU A 593 -56.11 32.84 9.24
CA LEU A 593 -57.50 32.69 8.85
C LEU A 593 -58.08 34.01 8.24
N GLY A 594 -57.68 35.15 8.76
CA GLY A 594 -58.13 36.47 8.31
C GLY A 594 -59.59 36.78 8.66
N ASN A 595 -60.05 37.98 8.27
CA ASN A 595 -61.41 38.46 8.59
C ASN A 595 -62.50 37.76 7.76
N GLY A 596 -63.54 37.29 8.42
CA GLY A 596 -64.69 36.67 7.78
C GLY A 596 -64.60 35.17 7.50
N LYS A 597 -63.43 34.58 7.66
CA LYS A 597 -63.24 33.15 7.53
C LYS A 597 -63.44 32.46 8.89
N LYS A 598 -64.06 31.25 8.89
CA LYS A 598 -64.50 30.60 10.13
C LYS A 598 -64.16 29.11 10.21
N VAL A 599 -63.81 28.44 9.09
CA VAL A 599 -63.71 26.97 9.02
C VAL A 599 -62.25 26.53 8.98
N ILE A 600 -61.84 25.77 10.01
CA ILE A 600 -60.51 25.21 10.14
C ILE A 600 -60.58 23.70 9.97
N LEU A 601 -59.94 23.17 8.99
CA LEU A 601 -59.81 21.72 8.75
C LEU A 601 -58.55 21.22 9.42
N VAL A 602 -58.60 20.07 10.10
CA VAL A 602 -57.45 19.45 10.72
C VAL A 602 -57.27 18.02 10.14
N THR A 603 -56.13 17.82 9.52
CA THR A 603 -55.77 16.51 8.91
C THR A 603 -54.32 16.11 9.25
N SER A 604 -53.89 14.96 8.72
CA SER A 604 -52.52 14.46 8.90
C SER A 604 -52.10 13.49 7.78
N THR A 605 -50.85 13.01 7.79
CA THR A 605 -50.36 12.04 6.82
C THR A 605 -51.00 10.68 7.08
N VAL A 606 -50.81 10.18 8.33
CA VAL A 606 -51.25 8.83 8.72
C VAL A 606 -52.11 8.87 10.01
N SER A 607 -52.71 7.73 10.35
CA SER A 607 -53.45 7.60 11.59
C SER A 607 -52.52 7.58 12.81
N GLY A 608 -52.90 8.17 13.94
CA GLY A 608 -52.11 8.20 15.17
C GLY A 608 -51.22 9.44 15.37
N GLU A 609 -51.23 10.41 14.46
CA GLU A 609 -50.45 11.63 14.56
C GLU A 609 -51.07 12.69 15.51
N GLY A 610 -52.27 12.43 15.97
CA GLY A 610 -52.90 13.25 17.02
C GLY A 610 -53.90 14.30 16.46
N LYS A 611 -54.45 14.15 15.25
CA LYS A 611 -55.48 15.06 14.68
C LYS A 611 -56.55 15.45 15.62
N SER A 612 -57.31 14.43 16.16
CA SER A 612 -58.45 14.66 17.07
C SER A 612 -58.00 15.27 18.42
N PHE A 613 -56.76 15.03 18.84
CA PHE A 613 -56.17 15.70 20.00
C PHE A 613 -55.93 17.17 19.72
N ILE A 614 -55.34 17.49 18.56
CA ILE A 614 -55.08 18.87 18.15
C ILE A 614 -56.41 19.63 17.90
N SER A 615 -57.32 19.04 17.13
CA SER A 615 -58.63 19.66 16.81
C SER A 615 -59.46 19.90 18.07
N GLY A 616 -59.51 18.95 19.01
CA GLY A 616 -60.26 19.10 20.27
C GLY A 616 -59.69 20.18 21.16
N ASN A 617 -58.34 20.15 21.43
CA ASN A 617 -57.73 21.17 22.31
C ASN A 617 -57.68 22.56 21.67
N LEU A 618 -57.57 22.64 20.32
CA LEU A 618 -57.74 23.93 19.60
C LEU A 618 -59.18 24.48 19.75
N ALA A 619 -60.19 23.62 19.66
CA ALA A 619 -61.60 24.00 19.85
C ALA A 619 -61.84 24.55 21.26
N ILE A 620 -61.30 23.85 22.25
CA ILE A 620 -61.36 24.33 23.68
C ILE A 620 -60.65 25.68 23.79
N SER A 621 -59.42 25.82 23.24
CA SER A 621 -58.64 27.05 23.32
C SER A 621 -59.37 28.25 22.70
N LEU A 622 -60.10 28.03 21.56
CA LEU A 622 -60.91 29.04 20.90
C LEU A 622 -62.17 29.40 21.74
N SER A 623 -62.86 28.42 22.34
CA SER A 623 -64.04 28.61 23.14
C SER A 623 -63.79 29.41 24.45
N LEU A 624 -62.58 29.29 25.02
CA LEU A 624 -62.12 30.04 26.18
C LEU A 624 -61.92 31.55 25.90
N LEU A 625 -61.92 31.96 24.64
CA LEU A 625 -62.01 33.41 24.26
C LEU A 625 -63.43 33.96 24.34
N GLY A 626 -64.41 33.21 24.84
CA GLY A 626 -65.82 33.60 24.82
C GLY A 626 -66.48 33.41 23.43
N LYS A 627 -65.80 32.81 22.45
CA LYS A 627 -66.33 32.61 21.11
C LYS A 627 -67.12 31.33 21.03
N LYS A 628 -68.26 31.37 20.31
CA LYS A 628 -69.04 30.15 20.04
C LYS A 628 -68.33 29.29 19.00
N VAL A 629 -67.86 28.12 19.41
CA VAL A 629 -67.07 27.19 18.59
C VAL A 629 -67.82 25.88 18.43
N VAL A 630 -67.85 25.34 17.24
CA VAL A 630 -68.32 24.00 16.98
C VAL A 630 -67.20 23.14 16.42
N ILE A 631 -67.00 21.97 16.97
CA ILE A 631 -66.10 20.94 16.43
C ILE A 631 -66.92 19.83 15.78
N VAL A 632 -66.62 19.50 14.55
CA VAL A 632 -67.36 18.55 13.73
C VAL A 632 -66.47 17.32 13.44
N GLY A 633 -66.94 16.17 13.79
CA GLY A 633 -66.28 14.88 13.51
C GLY A 633 -66.52 14.42 12.08
N LEU A 634 -65.64 14.81 11.15
CA LEU A 634 -65.70 14.41 9.75
C LEU A 634 -64.76 13.22 9.43
N ASP A 635 -64.02 12.68 10.40
CA ASP A 635 -63.43 11.33 10.30
C ASP A 635 -64.55 10.32 10.59
N ILE A 636 -65.43 10.16 9.62
CA ILE A 636 -66.59 9.26 9.75
C ILE A 636 -66.28 7.80 9.59
N ARG A 637 -65.02 7.46 9.27
CA ARG A 637 -64.49 6.07 9.23
C ARG A 637 -64.00 5.59 10.59
N LYS A 638 -63.30 6.47 11.33
CA LYS A 638 -62.73 6.20 12.66
C LYS A 638 -63.00 7.41 13.59
N PRO A 639 -64.23 7.61 14.10
CA PRO A 639 -64.61 8.81 14.88
C PRO A 639 -63.75 8.96 16.13
N GLY A 640 -62.66 9.75 16.05
CA GLY A 640 -61.69 10.00 17.14
C GLY A 640 -62.23 10.93 18.22
N LEU A 641 -63.08 11.91 17.85
CA LEU A 641 -63.69 12.88 18.77
C LEU A 641 -64.47 12.25 19.90
N ASN A 642 -65.13 11.12 19.61
CA ASN A 642 -65.91 10.41 20.65
C ASN A 642 -65.05 9.99 21.86
N LYS A 643 -63.74 9.74 21.64
CA LYS A 643 -62.78 9.40 22.70
C LYS A 643 -62.25 10.65 23.41
N VAL A 644 -62.09 11.77 22.66
CA VAL A 644 -61.56 13.00 23.23
C VAL A 644 -62.56 13.66 24.21
N PHE A 645 -63.83 13.69 23.83
CA PHE A 645 -64.89 14.35 24.58
C PHE A 645 -65.82 13.40 25.36
N ASN A 646 -65.50 12.12 25.46
CA ASN A 646 -66.28 11.10 26.15
C ASN A 646 -67.79 11.11 25.79
N ILE A 647 -68.08 11.17 24.49
CA ILE A 647 -69.45 11.36 23.99
C ILE A 647 -70.31 10.14 24.25
N SER A 648 -71.44 10.30 24.96
CA SER A 648 -72.36 9.23 25.34
C SER A 648 -73.26 8.78 24.17
N LYS A 649 -73.74 9.75 23.36
CA LYS A 649 -74.62 9.47 22.20
C LYS A 649 -73.80 9.33 20.90
N ARG A 650 -73.07 8.27 20.76
CA ARG A 650 -72.17 8.04 19.62
C ARG A 650 -72.87 7.80 18.29
N GLU A 651 -74.12 7.37 18.32
CA GLU A 651 -74.88 7.06 17.11
C GLU A 651 -75.50 8.31 16.43
N GLN A 652 -75.67 9.43 17.15
CA GLN A 652 -76.19 10.66 16.64
C GLN A 652 -75.04 11.60 16.18
N GLY A 653 -75.06 12.03 14.91
CA GLY A 653 -74.05 12.94 14.40
C GLY A 653 -74.25 13.33 12.93
N ILE A 654 -73.21 13.92 12.36
CA ILE A 654 -73.24 14.50 11.02
C ILE A 654 -73.58 13.49 9.92
N THR A 655 -73.23 12.22 10.03
CA THR A 655 -73.61 11.22 9.04
C THR A 655 -75.09 11.05 8.86
N GLN A 656 -75.90 11.25 9.92
CA GLN A 656 -77.34 11.22 9.86
C GLN A 656 -77.90 12.38 9.06
N TYR A 657 -77.35 13.58 9.22
CA TYR A 657 -77.73 14.78 8.46
C TYR A 657 -77.32 14.61 6.98
N LEU A 658 -76.12 14.16 6.72
CA LEU A 658 -75.63 13.94 5.35
C LEU A 658 -76.42 12.88 4.60
N ALA A 659 -76.98 11.85 5.32
CA ALA A 659 -77.87 10.84 4.74
C ALA A 659 -79.29 11.37 4.50
N ASN A 660 -79.79 12.29 5.36
CA ASN A 660 -81.09 12.93 5.22
C ASN A 660 -81.02 14.42 5.61
N PRO A 661 -80.71 15.31 4.64
CA PRO A 661 -80.56 16.76 4.84
C PRO A 661 -81.80 17.49 5.26
N GLU A 662 -83.03 16.87 5.32
CA GLU A 662 -84.27 17.45 5.81
C GLU A 662 -84.35 17.56 7.35
N LYS A 663 -83.45 16.80 8.04
CA LYS A 663 -83.29 16.86 9.49
C LYS A 663 -82.74 18.25 9.89
N ASN A 664 -83.17 18.77 11.04
CA ASN A 664 -82.52 19.95 11.59
C ASN A 664 -81.13 19.62 12.11
N LEU A 665 -80.10 20.22 11.53
CA LEU A 665 -78.67 19.99 11.89
C LEU A 665 -78.40 20.36 13.37
N MET A 666 -79.07 21.43 13.87
CA MET A 666 -78.80 21.93 15.20
C MET A 666 -79.23 20.96 16.33
N ASP A 667 -80.19 20.05 16.07
CA ASP A 667 -80.62 19.01 17.02
C ASP A 667 -79.59 17.93 17.25
N LEU A 668 -78.60 17.84 16.35
CA LEU A 668 -77.46 16.87 16.43
C LEU A 668 -76.25 17.50 17.12
N VAL A 669 -76.24 18.81 17.31
CA VAL A 669 -75.15 19.55 17.96
C VAL A 669 -75.33 19.45 19.49
N GLN A 670 -74.31 19.01 20.16
CA GLN A 670 -74.30 18.81 21.62
C GLN A 670 -73.40 19.86 22.27
N LEU A 671 -73.81 20.38 23.43
CA LEU A 671 -72.95 21.26 24.26
C LEU A 671 -71.85 20.37 24.89
N SER A 672 -70.66 20.88 24.94
CA SER A 672 -69.52 20.17 25.58
C SER A 672 -69.56 20.41 27.11
N ASP A 673 -69.22 19.38 27.89
CA ASP A 673 -69.05 19.50 29.35
C ASP A 673 -67.78 20.27 29.74
N VAL A 674 -66.88 20.53 28.77
CA VAL A 674 -65.54 21.14 29.01
C VAL A 674 -65.61 22.66 29.01
N SER A 675 -66.47 23.25 28.16
CA SER A 675 -66.58 24.71 28.01
C SER A 675 -68.01 25.12 27.59
N LYS A 676 -68.58 26.20 28.18
CA LYS A 676 -69.89 26.69 27.91
C LYS A 676 -70.08 27.20 26.45
N ASN A 677 -69.01 27.52 25.78
CA ASN A 677 -69.03 28.05 24.38
C ASN A 677 -68.57 27.03 23.37
N LEU A 678 -68.32 25.77 23.81
CA LEU A 678 -67.87 24.68 22.90
C LEU A 678 -69.03 23.73 22.61
N TYR A 679 -69.29 23.55 21.35
CA TYR A 679 -70.29 22.63 20.84
C TYR A 679 -69.62 21.53 20.04
N ILE A 680 -70.23 20.35 20.06
CA ILE A 680 -69.66 19.18 19.35
C ILE A 680 -70.72 18.60 18.42
N LEU A 681 -70.38 18.42 17.21
CA LEU A 681 -71.15 17.62 16.24
C LEU A 681 -70.42 16.32 15.96
N PRO A 682 -70.79 15.20 16.64
CA PRO A 682 -70.11 13.92 16.44
C PRO A 682 -70.21 13.41 15.00
N GLY A 683 -69.30 12.46 14.62
CA GLY A 683 -69.34 11.79 13.34
C GLY A 683 -70.62 11.00 13.08
N GLY A 684 -71.15 10.39 14.17
CA GLY A 684 -72.30 9.49 14.10
C GLY A 684 -71.94 8.04 13.75
N THR A 685 -72.90 7.28 13.28
CA THR A 685 -72.71 5.92 12.83
C THR A 685 -71.84 5.89 11.59
N VAL A 686 -70.91 4.92 11.51
CA VAL A 686 -70.03 4.74 10.34
C VAL A 686 -70.86 4.31 9.12
N PRO A 687 -70.90 5.13 8.05
CA PRO A 687 -71.68 4.76 6.88
C PRO A 687 -70.96 3.74 5.99
N PRO A 688 -71.65 2.93 5.18
CA PRO A 688 -71.04 2.01 4.26
C PRO A 688 -70.28 2.71 3.12
N ASN A 689 -70.68 3.98 2.75
CA ASN A 689 -70.10 4.73 1.64
C ASN A 689 -69.69 6.11 2.16
N PRO A 690 -68.56 6.27 2.89
CA PRO A 690 -68.15 7.52 3.51
C PRO A 690 -67.82 8.58 2.50
N THR A 691 -67.10 8.28 1.44
CA THR A 691 -66.60 9.21 0.40
C THR A 691 -67.76 9.80 -0.38
N GLU A 692 -68.72 9.04 -0.83
CA GLU A 692 -69.89 9.46 -1.59
C GLU A 692 -70.85 10.32 -0.73
N LEU A 693 -70.91 10.04 0.56
CA LEU A 693 -71.70 10.81 1.49
C LEU A 693 -71.10 12.22 1.70
N LEU A 694 -69.80 12.32 1.80
CA LEU A 694 -69.08 13.60 1.94
C LEU A 694 -69.05 14.41 0.66
N ALA A 695 -69.18 13.79 -0.52
CA ALA A 695 -69.21 14.44 -1.80
C ALA A 695 -70.55 15.17 -2.10
N ARG A 696 -71.61 14.90 -1.37
CA ARG A 696 -72.93 15.49 -1.57
C ARG A 696 -73.00 16.95 -1.12
N ASP A 697 -73.87 17.73 -1.71
CA ASP A 697 -74.16 19.10 -1.34
C ASP A 697 -74.68 19.30 0.12
N GLY A 698 -75.03 18.15 0.78
CA GLY A 698 -75.38 18.11 2.19
C GLY A 698 -74.29 18.64 3.13
N LEU A 699 -73.02 18.39 2.80
CA LEU A 699 -71.87 18.86 3.58
C LEU A 699 -71.79 20.40 3.48
N ASP A 700 -71.93 20.97 2.29
CA ASP A 700 -71.86 22.41 2.04
C ASP A 700 -72.97 23.12 2.82
N LYS A 701 -74.23 22.62 2.77
CA LYS A 701 -75.37 23.13 3.54
C LYS A 701 -75.17 23.06 5.05
N ALA A 702 -74.55 21.93 5.53
CA ALA A 702 -74.27 21.80 6.93
C ALA A 702 -73.28 22.84 7.39
N ILE A 703 -72.17 23.03 6.68
CA ILE A 703 -71.09 23.98 7.06
C ILE A 703 -71.63 25.43 6.98
N GLU A 704 -72.40 25.74 5.96
CA GLU A 704 -73.07 27.07 5.89
C GLU A 704 -73.99 27.31 7.07
N THR A 705 -74.77 26.36 7.50
CA THR A 705 -75.63 26.47 8.68
C THR A 705 -74.83 26.66 9.95
N LEU A 706 -73.65 25.89 10.11
CA LEU A 706 -72.77 26.10 11.20
C LEU A 706 -72.08 27.49 11.21
N LYS A 707 -71.59 27.95 10.07
CA LYS A 707 -71.03 29.30 9.86
C LYS A 707 -71.99 30.44 10.32
N LYS A 708 -73.28 30.25 10.20
CA LYS A 708 -74.28 31.24 10.64
C LYS A 708 -74.43 31.28 12.16
N ASN A 709 -74.27 30.09 12.84
CA ASN A 709 -74.58 29.94 14.25
C ASN A 709 -73.35 30.06 15.11
N PHE A 710 -72.16 29.79 14.58
CA PHE A 710 -70.87 29.72 15.26
C PHE A 710 -69.84 30.68 14.68
N GLU A 711 -68.91 31.14 15.54
CA GLU A 711 -67.82 32.02 15.12
C GLU A 711 -66.64 31.22 14.54
N TYR A 712 -66.44 29.98 15.04
CA TYR A 712 -65.47 29.06 14.52
C TYR A 712 -66.07 27.67 14.31
N VAL A 713 -65.70 27.02 13.20
CA VAL A 713 -66.06 25.64 12.88
C VAL A 713 -64.77 24.84 12.65
N ILE A 714 -64.51 23.85 13.50
CA ILE A 714 -63.33 23.02 13.39
C ILE A 714 -63.70 21.63 12.83
N LEU A 715 -63.06 21.20 11.77
CA LEU A 715 -63.34 19.95 11.09
C LEU A 715 -62.23 18.96 11.43
N ASP A 716 -62.56 17.95 12.27
CA ASP A 716 -61.67 16.83 12.55
C ASP A 716 -61.86 15.80 11.43
N THR A 717 -60.85 15.63 10.55
CA THR A 717 -60.97 14.82 9.33
C THR A 717 -60.09 13.57 9.39
N ALA A 718 -60.28 12.67 8.42
CA ALA A 718 -59.42 11.49 8.24
C ALA A 718 -58.02 11.89 7.76
N PRO A 719 -56.98 11.03 7.90
CA PRO A 719 -55.64 11.30 7.37
C PRO A 719 -55.69 11.42 5.82
N VAL A 720 -55.21 12.52 5.28
CA VAL A 720 -55.25 12.78 3.83
C VAL A 720 -54.31 11.84 3.06
N GLY A 721 -53.23 11.32 3.70
CA GLY A 721 -52.35 10.32 3.06
C GLY A 721 -52.96 8.91 2.96
N MET A 722 -54.07 8.65 3.64
CA MET A 722 -54.71 7.34 3.68
C MET A 722 -56.04 7.27 2.86
N VAL A 723 -56.76 8.37 2.83
CA VAL A 723 -58.09 8.44 2.21
C VAL A 723 -58.38 9.80 1.55
N THR A 724 -59.15 9.81 0.50
CA THR A 724 -59.49 11.03 -0.28
C THR A 724 -60.56 11.89 0.39
N ASP A 725 -61.19 11.40 1.45
CA ASP A 725 -62.31 12.07 2.14
C ASP A 725 -61.96 13.52 2.54
N THR A 726 -60.76 13.72 3.07
CA THR A 726 -60.25 15.06 3.49
C THR A 726 -60.16 16.04 2.33
N LEU A 727 -59.80 15.56 1.14
CA LEU A 727 -59.72 16.41 -0.05
C LEU A 727 -61.10 16.91 -0.47
N LEU A 728 -62.13 16.06 -0.34
CA LEU A 728 -63.50 16.45 -0.58
C LEU A 728 -64.02 17.45 0.46
N ILE A 729 -63.65 17.29 1.70
CA ILE A 729 -63.99 18.22 2.79
C ILE A 729 -63.26 19.55 2.63
N GLY A 730 -62.05 19.55 2.02
CA GLY A 730 -61.25 20.77 1.78
C GLY A 730 -61.98 21.90 1.07
N ARG A 731 -63.01 21.57 0.22
CA ARG A 731 -63.81 22.60 -0.51
C ARG A 731 -64.63 23.54 0.41
N VAL A 732 -64.96 23.09 1.60
CA VAL A 732 -65.74 23.88 2.58
C VAL A 732 -64.84 24.53 3.65
N ALA A 733 -63.56 24.25 3.67
CA ALA A 733 -62.59 24.79 4.62
C ALA A 733 -62.05 26.16 4.17
N ASP A 734 -61.69 27.00 5.14
CA ASP A 734 -61.04 28.30 4.93
C ASP A 734 -59.55 28.23 5.18
N LEU A 735 -59.11 27.28 6.04
CA LEU A 735 -57.73 27.02 6.47
C LEU A 735 -57.56 25.54 6.77
N SER A 736 -56.39 25.00 6.46
CA SER A 736 -56.08 23.59 6.69
C SER A 736 -54.84 23.46 7.57
N VAL A 737 -54.98 22.68 8.66
CA VAL A 737 -53.93 22.36 9.61
C VAL A 737 -53.48 20.92 9.37
N TYR A 738 -52.25 20.79 8.94
CA TYR A 738 -51.62 19.49 8.73
C TYR A 738 -50.80 19.07 9.95
N VAL A 739 -51.18 17.98 10.59
CA VAL A 739 -50.54 17.52 11.80
C VAL A 739 -49.51 16.45 11.45
N CYS A 740 -48.24 16.64 11.91
CA CYS A 740 -47.24 15.61 11.94
C CYS A 740 -46.84 15.32 13.41
N ARG A 741 -46.36 14.14 13.68
CA ARG A 741 -45.98 13.74 15.04
C ARG A 741 -44.49 13.41 15.09
N ALA A 742 -43.76 14.05 15.99
CA ALA A 742 -42.33 13.77 16.25
C ALA A 742 -42.13 12.31 16.69
N ASP A 743 -41.02 11.70 16.28
CA ASP A 743 -40.63 10.31 16.49
C ASP A 743 -41.61 9.25 15.92
N TYR A 744 -42.63 9.72 15.16
CA TYR A 744 -43.66 8.85 14.61
C TYR A 744 -43.80 8.98 13.09
N THR A 745 -44.08 10.18 12.59
CA THR A 745 -44.27 10.48 11.15
C THR A 745 -42.95 10.26 10.39
N ARG A 746 -42.99 9.49 9.30
CA ARG A 746 -41.79 9.29 8.44
C ARG A 746 -41.59 10.49 7.55
N LYS A 747 -40.31 10.86 7.35
CA LYS A 747 -39.94 12.02 6.52
C LYS A 747 -40.49 11.94 5.08
N ASN A 748 -40.38 10.74 4.48
CA ASN A 748 -40.89 10.50 3.13
C ASN A 748 -42.42 10.53 2.99
N GLU A 749 -43.16 10.15 4.03
CA GLU A 749 -44.62 10.20 4.03
C GLU A 749 -45.09 11.65 4.22
N TYR A 750 -44.37 12.42 5.01
CA TYR A 750 -44.71 13.81 5.28
C TYR A 750 -44.53 14.71 4.06
N THR A 751 -43.68 14.38 3.08
CA THR A 751 -43.51 15.17 1.84
C THR A 751 -44.80 15.29 1.01
N LEU A 752 -45.81 14.47 1.30
CA LEU A 752 -47.17 14.61 0.72
C LEU A 752 -47.72 16.02 0.92
N ILE A 753 -47.36 16.75 1.98
CA ILE A 753 -47.80 18.12 2.24
C ILE A 753 -47.44 19.06 1.07
N ASN A 754 -46.29 18.84 0.43
CA ASN A 754 -45.85 19.67 -0.70
C ASN A 754 -46.75 19.44 -1.94
N GLU A 755 -47.13 18.20 -2.22
CA GLU A 755 -48.09 17.90 -3.31
C GLU A 755 -49.47 18.51 -3.06
N LEU A 756 -49.86 18.66 -1.78
CA LEU A 756 -51.11 19.31 -1.43
C LEU A 756 -51.02 20.84 -1.61
N ILE A 757 -49.87 21.44 -1.34
CA ILE A 757 -49.59 22.87 -1.53
C ILE A 757 -49.51 23.20 -3.02
N ASP A 758 -48.65 22.48 -3.75
CA ASP A 758 -48.39 22.73 -5.17
C ASP A 758 -49.63 22.51 -6.02
N GLY A 759 -50.42 21.48 -5.69
CA GLY A 759 -51.70 21.21 -6.32
C GLY A 759 -52.87 22.04 -5.85
N ASN A 760 -52.64 22.95 -4.89
CA ASN A 760 -53.69 23.79 -4.24
C ASN A 760 -54.92 22.98 -3.81
N LYS A 761 -54.68 21.74 -3.28
CA LYS A 761 -55.76 20.79 -2.95
C LYS A 761 -56.42 21.06 -1.61
N LEU A 762 -55.75 21.77 -0.72
CA LEU A 762 -56.28 22.21 0.58
C LEU A 762 -56.00 23.71 0.78
N PRO A 763 -56.99 24.49 1.25
CA PRO A 763 -56.85 25.94 1.37
C PRO A 763 -55.94 26.34 2.53
N ASN A 764 -55.09 27.35 2.31
CA ASN A 764 -54.22 27.97 3.30
C ASN A 764 -53.52 26.95 4.25
N LEU A 765 -52.81 25.99 3.68
CA LEU A 765 -52.22 24.87 4.41
C LEU A 765 -51.08 25.33 5.32
N CYS A 766 -51.16 24.93 6.58
CA CYS A 766 -50.11 25.14 7.59
C CYS A 766 -49.88 23.85 8.35
N THR A 767 -48.77 23.75 9.10
CA THR A 767 -48.42 22.51 9.81
C THR A 767 -48.29 22.75 11.32
N VAL A 768 -48.63 21.69 12.07
CA VAL A 768 -48.44 21.60 13.54
C VAL A 768 -47.63 20.36 13.82
N ILE A 769 -46.58 20.49 14.63
CA ILE A 769 -45.75 19.38 15.07
C ILE A 769 -46.26 18.92 16.44
N ASN A 770 -46.71 17.68 16.51
CA ASN A 770 -47.29 17.11 17.72
C ASN A 770 -46.28 16.13 18.40
N GLY A 771 -46.39 16.00 19.73
CA GLY A 771 -45.66 15.00 20.49
C GLY A 771 -44.17 15.26 20.62
N LEU A 772 -43.76 16.50 20.68
CA LEU A 772 -42.37 16.88 20.78
C LEU A 772 -41.77 16.57 22.16
N ASP A 773 -40.83 15.69 22.29
CA ASP A 773 -40.15 15.37 23.54
C ASP A 773 -39.13 16.44 23.93
N LEU A 774 -39.55 17.27 24.92
CA LEU A 774 -38.71 18.35 25.45
C LEU A 774 -37.52 17.85 26.29
N LYS A 775 -37.52 16.58 26.76
CA LYS A 775 -36.44 16.00 27.56
C LYS A 775 -35.26 15.60 26.62
N LYS A 776 -35.53 15.12 25.42
CA LYS A 776 -34.52 14.84 24.42
C LYS A 776 -33.81 16.13 23.97
N ARG A 777 -34.45 17.28 24.05
CA ARG A 777 -33.89 18.59 23.68
C ARG A 777 -32.94 19.22 24.70
N LYS A 778 -32.78 18.66 25.92
CA LYS A 778 -31.93 19.26 26.97
C LYS A 778 -30.42 19.27 26.61
N TYR A 779 -30.02 18.60 25.51
CA TYR A 779 -28.61 18.51 25.07
C TYR A 779 -28.33 19.05 23.65
N GLY A 780 -29.24 19.74 23.02
CA GLY A 780 -28.96 20.33 21.71
C GLY A 780 -30.04 21.19 21.12
N TYR A 781 -29.72 22.43 20.84
CA TYR A 781 -30.35 23.36 19.91
C TYR A 781 -31.70 24.00 20.27
N TYR A 782 -31.59 25.15 20.89
CA TYR A 782 -32.58 26.20 20.85
C TYR A 782 -32.14 27.26 19.81
N TYR A 783 -32.37 27.00 18.53
CA TYR A 783 -32.36 28.07 17.49
C TYR A 783 -33.69 28.00 16.77
N GLY A 784 -34.56 28.92 17.06
CA GLY A 784 -35.80 29.06 16.30
C GLY A 784 -36.99 29.71 16.98
N TYR A 785 -36.75 30.53 18.00
CA TYR A 785 -37.69 31.58 18.34
C TYR A 785 -36.98 32.93 18.17
N GLY A 786 -37.22 33.57 17.06
CA GLY A 786 -36.77 34.94 16.84
C GLY A 786 -37.11 35.85 18.00
N LYS A 787 -36.16 36.68 18.38
CA LYS A 787 -36.20 37.86 19.28
C LYS A 787 -37.00 37.80 20.61
N TYR A 788 -37.90 36.83 20.83
CA TYR A 788 -38.70 36.69 22.05
C TYR A 788 -38.17 35.65 23.03
N GLY A 789 -37.21 34.80 22.68
CA GLY A 789 -36.62 33.77 23.55
C GLY A 789 -35.57 34.26 24.54
N LYS A 790 -35.23 35.52 24.56
CA LYS A 790 -34.22 36.09 25.47
C LYS A 790 -34.71 36.34 26.90
N TYR A 791 -36.01 36.19 27.18
CA TYR A 791 -36.58 36.54 28.46
C TYR A 791 -36.79 35.39 29.44
N TYR A 792 -36.56 34.11 29.04
CA TYR A 792 -36.78 32.96 29.94
C TYR A 792 -35.56 32.03 30.15
N GLY A 793 -34.37 32.53 29.93
CA GLY A 793 -33.11 31.76 30.06
C GLY A 793 -32.13 32.25 31.12
N TYR A 794 -32.61 32.94 32.19
CA TYR A 794 -31.76 33.31 33.31
C TYR A 794 -32.36 32.75 34.61
N GLY A 795 -31.92 31.60 35.03
CA GLY A 795 -32.35 30.99 36.26
C GLY A 795 -31.42 29.91 36.75
N LYS A 796 -30.12 30.24 36.98
CA LYS A 796 -29.25 29.57 37.95
C LYS A 796 -27.93 30.32 38.06
N ARG A 797 -27.98 31.42 38.82
CA ARG A 797 -26.94 31.88 39.78
C ARG A 797 -27.44 33.17 40.41
N TYR A 798 -27.42 33.14 41.72
CA TYR A 798 -27.83 34.12 42.68
C TYR A 798 -29.33 34.06 43.09
N GLY A 799 -29.52 33.38 44.21
CA GLY A 799 -30.76 33.49 44.98
C GLY A 799 -30.99 34.90 45.49
N TYR A 800 -32.15 35.42 45.16
CA TYR A 800 -32.95 36.27 46.01
C TYR A 800 -34.38 36.08 45.55
N GLY A 801 -35.22 35.58 46.42
CA GLY A 801 -36.60 35.21 46.18
C GLY A 801 -37.50 36.43 46.09
N TYR A 802 -38.46 36.35 45.20
CA TYR A 802 -39.80 36.85 45.41
C TYR A 802 -40.75 35.79 44.85
N GLY A 803 -41.13 34.88 45.76
CA GLY A 803 -42.19 33.92 45.51
C GLY A 803 -43.52 34.52 45.87
N TYR A 804 -44.45 34.55 44.92
CA TYR A 804 -45.87 34.51 45.30
C TYR A 804 -46.17 32.99 45.43
N GLY A 805 -46.07 32.52 46.69
CA GLY A 805 -46.45 31.20 47.10
C GLY A 805 -47.65 31.20 47.95
N GLU A 806 -48.57 30.32 47.70
CA GLU A 806 -49.66 29.95 48.52
C GLU A 806 -49.22 29.59 49.92
N GLN A 807 -49.85 30.24 50.93
CA GLN A 807 -49.90 29.72 52.30
C GLN A 807 -50.85 28.54 52.33
N SER A 808 -50.33 27.32 52.50
CA SER A 808 -51.12 26.23 53.13
C SER A 808 -50.81 26.20 54.58
N GLY A 809 -51.76 26.59 55.43
CA GLY A 809 -51.75 26.43 56.82
C GLY A 809 -51.63 24.91 57.19
N LYS A 810 -50.76 24.63 58.11
CA LYS A 810 -50.85 23.47 58.99
C LYS A 810 -51.17 24.03 60.41
N GLU A 811 -52.36 23.73 60.83
CA GLU A 811 -52.67 23.56 62.24
C GLU A 811 -52.19 22.18 62.67
N GLU A 812 -51.52 22.11 63.78
CA GLU A 812 -51.17 21.01 64.70
C GLU A 812 -50.45 19.82 64.14
#